data_3ba5113177933b5843b48f776c4a9433
#
_entry.id   3ba5113177933b5843b48f776c4a9433
#
_cell.length_a   1.000
_cell.length_b   1.000
_cell.length_c   1.000
_cell.angle_alpha   90.00
_cell.angle_beta   90.00
_cell.angle_gamma   90.00
#
_symmetry.space_group_name_H-M   'P 1'
#
loop_
_entity.id
_entity.type
_entity.pdbx_description
1 polymer ?
#
loop_
_entity_poly.entity_id
_entity_poly.type
_entity_poly.pdbx_seq_one_letter_code
_entity_poly.pdbx_strand_id
1 'polypeptide(L)'
;MKLLDSLRFRIATLFRRSQMNAEMEDELRTHIQHRADDLERSGLPRVEAERSARIEFGSYSRVKEECNEAAGGTFVESVFQDLRFAFRMLRKSPGFTAVAVATLALAIGANAVVFAILNSLILRPLDVPQAQSLYGIERGKDKDVTESYPDYLDLRDRNRSFDDLAAYNVASVGIDTGNNPSGAWLLEVTGNYFDALAIQPYLGRFFHSADERGPNSAPYIVLTYAYWHAHFQDDRGVVGRVVQLNKHPFTILGVAPVEFRGTISFVFPDFWVPIVNQEQIEGTNWLNERGNRGLLMVLGHLKTGVTPAQAVSDLNSVGTYLEKTYPKDDGHMTFFLMRPGLTGDWLGGPMRAFLTGLMLLAGLILLAACANLGSLFAARASDRSREIALRLALGSRPMRILRQLFTEAVLISLIGGAVGLWGSIVLLRGLTVWRPLPTAPISLPVHADANVYGMALLLSLASGFLFGAVPVRQVLHTDPYQVIKSGSTGTLGRRITVRDLLLVVQIAICAVLVTSSLVAVRGLMRSLHSNFGFEPQNAMLVETALSMAGYSGDDALTMQKRMIDALKAIPGVQSVGSVDRLPLYYGANDSNVFTDKTSDLRPSNAVADAMMYKISPEYFDAAHTTLLAGRIFTWHDDKNSPRVAVINREFARKIFGSAAIAVGSYFKMRDGTRTQVVGIVEDGKYASLAEDPQPAMFLPVLQSPKSEMSLVVRSNRDPQQLAAAIKSTVQELDAGLPFTIRTWSRELESALFPSRMATLSLGVLGVMGAVLSITGIFGMAAYSVSKRLKELGIRMALGARPREVLHTALGRAFKLLAIGSAAGLLLGILASRVLAFIVYQATPRDPLVLGGVVLAMALLGLLAAWIPAQRALSVDPMILLREE
;
A
#
# COMPACT_ATOMS: atom_id res chain seq x y z
N MET A 1 4.56 -25.54 31.88
CA MET A 1 4.13 -25.69 33.28
C MET A 1 5.03 -24.92 34.25
N LYS A 2 6.34 -25.19 34.36
CA LYS A 2 7.25 -24.52 35.35
C LYS A 2 7.32 -22.98 35.27
N LEU A 3 7.15 -22.36 34.12
CA LEU A 3 7.17 -20.88 33.96
C LEU A 3 5.86 -20.23 34.44
N LEU A 4 4.72 -20.83 34.19
CA LEU A 4 3.41 -20.34 34.63
C LEU A 4 3.23 -20.47 36.17
N ASP A 5 3.74 -21.55 36.75
CA ASP A 5 3.73 -21.75 38.21
C ASP A 5 4.67 -20.76 38.93
N SER A 6 5.84 -20.45 38.32
CA SER A 6 6.75 -19.40 38.81
C SER A 6 6.11 -18.01 38.74
N LEU A 7 5.32 -17.72 37.69
CA LEU A 7 4.60 -16.46 37.54
C LEU A 7 3.44 -16.33 38.53
N ARG A 8 2.67 -17.40 38.73
CA ARG A 8 1.59 -17.46 39.74
C ARG A 8 2.12 -17.27 41.15
N PHE A 9 3.23 -17.93 41.49
CA PHE A 9 3.90 -17.77 42.77
C PHE A 9 4.35 -16.32 43.00
N ARG A 10 4.97 -15.70 42.01
CA ARG A 10 5.44 -14.29 42.05
C ARG A 10 4.27 -13.30 42.16
N ILE A 11 3.12 -13.57 41.55
CA ILE A 11 1.92 -12.74 41.68
C ILE A 11 1.26 -12.92 43.07
N ALA A 12 1.20 -14.15 43.61
CA ALA A 12 0.67 -14.43 44.94
C ALA A 12 1.51 -13.79 46.06
N THR A 13 2.83 -13.70 45.90
CA THR A 13 3.71 -13.01 46.84
C THR A 13 3.48 -11.49 46.90
N LEU A 14 2.97 -10.87 45.84
CA LEU A 14 2.60 -9.44 45.81
C LEU A 14 1.40 -9.13 46.70
N PHE A 15 0.39 -10.01 46.74
CA PHE A 15 -0.85 -9.78 47.51
C PHE A 15 -0.76 -10.19 48.97
N ARG A 16 0.22 -11.04 49.38
CA ARG A 16 0.43 -11.51 50.77
C ARG A 16 1.66 -10.91 51.46
N ARG A 17 2.17 -9.80 50.98
CA ARG A 17 3.45 -9.21 51.37
C ARG A 17 3.51 -8.81 52.84
N SER A 18 2.45 -8.23 53.41
CA SER A 18 2.43 -7.85 54.84
C SER A 18 2.57 -9.04 55.77
N GLN A 19 1.97 -10.14 55.38
CA GLN A 19 2.00 -11.41 56.10
C GLN A 19 3.40 -12.05 56.00
N MET A 20 3.97 -12.09 54.78
CA MET A 20 5.29 -12.67 54.52
C MET A 20 6.45 -11.85 55.18
N ASN A 21 6.31 -10.53 55.21
CA ASN A 21 7.28 -9.69 55.96
C ASN A 21 7.20 -9.88 57.46
N ALA A 22 5.99 -10.09 58.01
CA ALA A 22 5.80 -10.39 59.42
C ALA A 22 6.38 -11.79 59.80
N GLU A 23 6.09 -12.79 58.98
CA GLU A 23 6.62 -14.16 59.13
C GLU A 23 8.15 -14.19 59.05
N MET A 24 8.76 -13.45 58.10
CA MET A 24 10.22 -13.34 57.97
C MET A 24 10.85 -12.56 59.15
N GLU A 25 10.18 -11.52 59.65
CA GLU A 25 10.64 -10.81 60.87
C GLU A 25 10.64 -11.70 62.12
N ASP A 26 9.61 -12.52 62.26
CA ASP A 26 9.51 -13.49 63.34
C ASP A 26 10.58 -14.58 63.21
N GLU A 27 10.80 -15.07 61.98
CA GLU A 27 11.83 -16.10 61.71
C GLU A 27 13.27 -15.58 62.00
N LEU A 28 13.58 -14.37 61.55
CA LEU A 28 14.90 -13.74 61.86
C LEU A 28 15.06 -13.45 63.34
N ARG A 29 14.01 -13.04 64.05
CA ARG A 29 14.05 -12.89 65.53
C ARG A 29 14.25 -14.21 66.23
N THR A 30 13.56 -15.25 65.80
CA THR A 30 13.66 -16.60 66.37
C THR A 30 15.08 -17.15 66.16
N HIS A 31 15.68 -16.95 64.97
CA HIS A 31 17.09 -17.35 64.77
C HIS A 31 18.09 -16.64 65.69
N ILE A 32 17.94 -15.34 65.92
CA ILE A 32 18.81 -14.60 66.87
C ILE A 32 18.58 -15.08 68.28
N GLN A 33 17.33 -15.37 68.66
CA GLN A 33 17.00 -15.91 70.00
C GLN A 33 17.58 -17.31 70.21
N HIS A 34 17.39 -18.23 69.23
CA HIS A 34 18.00 -19.58 69.36
C HIS A 34 19.53 -19.52 69.48
N ARG A 35 20.18 -18.60 68.78
CA ARG A 35 21.63 -18.43 68.87
C ARG A 35 22.05 -17.86 70.24
N ALA A 36 21.30 -16.95 70.79
CA ALA A 36 21.49 -16.42 72.13
C ALA A 36 21.33 -17.52 73.20
N ASP A 37 20.30 -18.38 73.08
CA ASP A 37 20.02 -19.50 74.00
C ASP A 37 21.15 -20.57 73.90
N ASP A 38 21.72 -20.82 72.75
CA ASP A 38 22.86 -21.70 72.60
C ASP A 38 24.14 -21.14 73.23
N LEU A 39 24.37 -19.82 73.10
CA LEU A 39 25.51 -19.13 73.76
C LEU A 39 25.34 -19.07 75.32
N GLU A 40 24.14 -18.92 75.79
CA GLU A 40 23.78 -19.02 77.20
C GLU A 40 24.07 -20.44 77.78
N ARG A 41 23.67 -21.50 77.05
CA ARG A 41 23.99 -22.91 77.43
C ARG A 41 25.49 -23.20 77.40
N SER A 42 26.26 -22.43 76.65
CA SER A 42 27.73 -22.53 76.63
C SER A 42 28.41 -21.81 77.72
N GLY A 43 27.67 -21.14 78.64
CA GLY A 43 28.22 -20.53 79.86
C GLY A 43 28.29 -18.98 79.81
N LEU A 44 27.81 -18.30 78.87
CA LEU A 44 27.76 -16.83 78.75
C LEU A 44 26.54 -16.29 79.54
N PRO A 45 26.69 -15.14 80.23
CA PRO A 45 25.53 -14.46 80.85
C PRO A 45 24.50 -14.04 79.79
N ARG A 46 23.19 -14.10 80.03
CA ARG A 46 22.12 -13.79 79.11
C ARG A 46 22.27 -12.50 78.29
N VAL A 47 22.69 -11.42 78.98
CA VAL A 47 22.91 -10.11 78.35
C VAL A 47 24.09 -10.13 77.38
N GLU A 48 25.20 -10.84 77.69
CA GLU A 48 26.32 -11.01 76.78
C GLU A 48 26.04 -12.01 75.68
N ALA A 49 25.24 -13.06 75.88
CA ALA A 49 24.81 -14.01 74.92
C ALA A 49 23.91 -13.34 73.79
N GLU A 50 22.98 -12.51 74.26
CA GLU A 50 22.18 -11.70 73.29
C GLU A 50 22.96 -10.69 72.49
N ARG A 51 23.94 -10.06 73.12
CA ARG A 51 24.87 -9.12 72.47
C ARG A 51 25.76 -9.81 71.41
N SER A 52 26.31 -10.94 71.78
CA SER A 52 27.19 -11.76 70.93
C SER A 52 26.39 -12.35 69.76
N ALA A 53 25.17 -12.90 69.96
CA ALA A 53 24.31 -13.38 68.92
C ALA A 53 23.92 -12.30 67.87
N ARG A 54 23.70 -11.05 68.30
CA ARG A 54 23.43 -9.91 67.38
C ARG A 54 24.69 -9.49 66.62
N ILE A 55 25.92 -9.60 67.28
CA ILE A 55 27.14 -9.28 66.57
C ILE A 55 27.47 -10.35 65.49
N GLU A 56 27.29 -11.64 65.81
CA GLU A 56 27.52 -12.76 64.92
C GLU A 56 26.50 -12.72 63.73
N PHE A 57 25.23 -12.35 64.01
CA PHE A 57 24.20 -12.23 62.99
C PHE A 57 24.45 -11.09 62.00
N GLY A 58 25.20 -10.06 62.42
CA GLY A 58 25.54 -8.91 61.60
C GLY A 58 24.37 -7.90 61.44
N SER A 59 24.38 -7.15 60.38
CA SER A 59 23.34 -6.12 60.14
C SER A 59 21.99 -6.77 59.79
N TYR A 60 21.02 -6.68 60.73
CA TYR A 60 19.65 -7.17 60.55
C TYR A 60 18.99 -6.69 59.25
N SER A 61 19.20 -5.42 58.89
CA SER A 61 18.66 -4.84 57.65
C SER A 61 19.26 -5.48 56.39
N ARG A 62 20.55 -5.87 56.44
CA ARG A 62 21.21 -6.50 55.29
C ARG A 62 20.69 -7.92 55.05
N VAL A 63 20.58 -8.74 56.12
CA VAL A 63 20.04 -10.11 56.02
C VAL A 63 18.57 -10.09 55.57
N LYS A 64 17.76 -9.17 56.09
CA LYS A 64 16.39 -8.96 55.65
C LYS A 64 16.30 -8.61 54.16
N GLU A 65 17.23 -7.81 53.64
CA GLU A 65 17.31 -7.43 52.24
C GLU A 65 17.77 -8.61 51.36
N GLU A 66 18.75 -9.41 51.86
CA GLU A 66 19.19 -10.64 51.16
C GLU A 66 18.09 -11.70 51.09
N CYS A 67 17.30 -11.89 52.16
CA CYS A 67 16.13 -12.80 52.17
C CYS A 67 15.01 -12.32 51.23
N ASN A 68 14.74 -11.02 51.18
CA ASN A 68 13.77 -10.42 50.26
C ASN A 68 14.23 -10.55 48.77
N GLU A 69 15.56 -10.43 48.51
CA GLU A 69 16.11 -10.69 47.16
C GLU A 69 15.95 -12.17 46.78
N ALA A 70 16.19 -13.10 47.66
CA ALA A 70 16.04 -14.53 47.41
C ALA A 70 14.58 -14.94 47.17
N ALA A 71 13.62 -14.31 47.86
CA ALA A 71 12.17 -14.54 47.69
C ALA A 71 11.58 -13.98 46.35
N GLY A 72 12.40 -13.27 45.53
CA GLY A 72 12.02 -12.83 44.17
C GLY A 72 10.96 -11.70 44.11
N GLY A 73 10.46 -11.19 45.25
CA GLY A 73 9.49 -10.10 45.33
C GLY A 73 10.07 -8.72 45.00
N THR A 74 11.38 -8.58 45.10
CA THR A 74 12.10 -7.32 44.88
C THR A 74 12.15 -6.88 43.42
N PHE A 75 12.07 -7.83 42.46
CA PHE A 75 12.09 -7.50 41.04
C PHE A 75 10.86 -6.70 40.62
N VAL A 76 9.66 -7.17 40.93
CA VAL A 76 8.39 -6.50 40.56
C VAL A 76 8.29 -5.15 41.26
N GLU A 77 8.65 -5.06 42.51
CA GLU A 77 8.66 -3.79 43.23
C GLU A 77 9.66 -2.80 42.66
N SER A 78 10.85 -3.27 42.30
CA SER A 78 11.87 -2.41 41.69
C SER A 78 11.42 -1.92 40.28
N VAL A 79 10.70 -2.75 39.50
CA VAL A 79 10.10 -2.33 38.24
C VAL A 79 8.99 -1.29 38.46
N PHE A 80 8.14 -1.48 39.48
CA PHE A 80 7.09 -0.52 39.80
C PHE A 80 7.67 0.83 40.30
N GLN A 81 8.71 0.78 41.12
CA GLN A 81 9.46 1.98 41.57
C GLN A 81 10.11 2.70 40.38
N ASP A 82 10.71 1.95 39.44
CA ASP A 82 11.32 2.48 38.21
C ASP A 82 10.28 3.13 37.32
N LEU A 83 9.08 2.50 37.15
CA LEU A 83 7.95 3.06 36.40
C LEU A 83 7.44 4.37 37.01
N ARG A 84 7.26 4.39 38.37
CA ARG A 84 6.81 5.61 39.07
C ARG A 84 7.85 6.73 38.97
N PHE A 85 9.13 6.39 39.03
CA PHE A 85 10.21 7.33 38.82
C PHE A 85 10.23 7.86 37.39
N ALA A 86 10.16 6.97 36.38
CA ALA A 86 10.12 7.34 34.97
C ALA A 86 8.93 8.29 34.67
N PHE A 87 7.73 7.95 35.15
CA PHE A 87 6.55 8.80 35.01
C PHE A 87 6.73 10.21 35.62
N ARG A 88 7.30 10.28 36.82
CA ARG A 88 7.61 11.56 37.47
C ARG A 88 8.63 12.39 36.69
N MET A 89 9.63 11.72 36.09
CA MET A 89 10.64 12.38 35.26
C MET A 89 10.07 12.92 33.95
N LEU A 90 9.16 12.17 33.33
CA LEU A 90 8.46 12.62 32.11
C LEU A 90 7.58 13.85 32.39
N ARG A 91 6.91 13.87 33.55
CA ARG A 91 6.10 15.02 33.98
C ARG A 91 6.92 16.27 34.30
N LYS A 92 8.18 16.11 34.78
CA LYS A 92 9.09 17.26 35.07
C LYS A 92 9.63 17.91 33.78
N SER A 93 9.58 17.24 32.63
CA SER A 93 10.08 17.77 31.37
C SER A 93 9.03 17.61 30.24
N PRO A 94 7.94 18.37 30.27
CA PRO A 94 6.79 18.15 29.40
C PRO A 94 7.14 18.40 27.93
N GLY A 95 7.93 19.40 27.60
CA GLY A 95 8.34 19.70 26.23
C GLY A 95 9.16 18.58 25.57
N PHE A 96 10.12 18.00 26.31
CA PHE A 96 10.89 16.85 25.84
C PHE A 96 9.97 15.64 25.61
N THR A 97 9.10 15.35 26.60
CA THR A 97 8.17 14.21 26.51
C THR A 97 7.23 14.36 25.34
N ALA A 98 6.66 15.54 25.12
CA ALA A 98 5.76 15.82 24.00
C ALA A 98 6.46 15.59 22.64
N VAL A 99 7.66 16.12 22.45
CA VAL A 99 8.44 15.93 21.21
C VAL A 99 8.79 14.45 21.01
N ALA A 100 9.22 13.75 22.06
CA ALA A 100 9.56 12.34 21.97
C ALA A 100 8.35 11.46 21.62
N VAL A 101 7.22 11.68 22.30
CA VAL A 101 5.97 10.97 22.04
C VAL A 101 5.45 11.27 20.64
N ALA A 102 5.42 12.54 20.22
CA ALA A 102 4.98 12.92 18.87
C ALA A 102 5.85 12.30 17.76
N THR A 103 7.18 12.32 17.95
CA THR A 103 8.13 11.70 17.01
C THR A 103 7.87 10.20 16.84
N LEU A 104 7.71 9.47 17.95
CA LEU A 104 7.42 8.04 17.92
C LEU A 104 6.01 7.74 17.41
N ALA A 105 5.03 8.53 17.82
CA ALA A 105 3.65 8.37 17.36
C ALA A 105 3.52 8.49 15.84
N LEU A 106 4.17 9.48 15.25
CA LEU A 106 4.21 9.64 13.78
C LEU A 106 4.93 8.47 13.11
N ALA A 107 6.10 8.06 13.62
CA ALA A 107 6.89 6.99 13.01
C ALA A 107 6.21 5.61 13.15
N ILE A 108 5.72 5.26 14.34
CA ILE A 108 5.02 3.99 14.58
C ILE A 108 3.65 3.99 13.88
N GLY A 109 2.92 5.12 13.91
CA GLY A 109 1.65 5.27 13.23
C GLY A 109 1.75 5.08 11.71
N ALA A 110 2.77 5.69 11.07
CA ALA A 110 3.03 5.48 9.65
C ALA A 110 3.31 4.00 9.32
N ASN A 111 4.16 3.33 10.12
CA ASN A 111 4.41 1.90 9.95
C ASN A 111 3.14 1.06 10.15
N ALA A 112 2.31 1.39 11.14
CA ALA A 112 1.06 0.68 11.40
C ALA A 112 0.06 0.82 10.25
N VAL A 113 -0.07 2.01 9.63
CA VAL A 113 -0.93 2.24 8.46
C VAL A 113 -0.44 1.45 7.26
N VAL A 114 0.85 1.56 6.92
CA VAL A 114 1.42 0.82 5.78
C VAL A 114 1.32 -0.68 5.99
N PHE A 115 1.60 -1.16 7.21
CA PHE A 115 1.46 -2.57 7.55
C PHE A 115 0.00 -3.05 7.47
N ALA A 116 -0.97 -2.25 7.92
CA ALA A 116 -2.38 -2.60 7.84
C ALA A 116 -2.84 -2.79 6.39
N ILE A 117 -2.40 -1.92 5.47
CA ILE A 117 -2.70 -2.03 4.04
C ILE A 117 -2.02 -3.29 3.45
N LEU A 118 -0.73 -3.49 3.75
CA LEU A 118 0.03 -4.66 3.30
C LEU A 118 -0.58 -5.96 3.85
N ASN A 119 -0.97 -5.99 5.13
CA ASN A 119 -1.60 -7.13 5.77
C ASN A 119 -2.96 -7.45 5.13
N SER A 120 -3.79 -6.44 4.92
CA SER A 120 -5.14 -6.62 4.34
C SER A 120 -5.11 -7.09 2.88
N LEU A 121 -4.18 -6.58 2.07
CA LEU A 121 -4.15 -6.88 0.64
C LEU A 121 -3.27 -8.09 0.28
N ILE A 122 -2.22 -8.38 1.07
CA ILE A 122 -1.18 -9.34 0.68
C ILE A 122 -1.04 -10.50 1.68
N LEU A 123 -0.97 -10.20 2.99
CA LEU A 123 -0.61 -11.20 4.00
C LEU A 123 -1.83 -11.99 4.49
N ARG A 124 -2.98 -11.33 4.59
CA ARG A 124 -4.21 -11.97 5.04
C ARG A 124 -4.78 -12.84 3.91
N PRO A 125 -5.01 -14.13 4.14
CA PRO A 125 -5.71 -14.97 3.18
C PRO A 125 -7.15 -14.47 2.99
N LEU A 126 -7.76 -14.82 1.86
CA LEU A 126 -9.18 -14.56 1.62
C LEU A 126 -10.04 -15.18 2.73
N ASP A 127 -11.18 -14.55 3.04
CA ASP A 127 -12.15 -15.04 4.04
C ASP A 127 -12.98 -16.22 3.47
N VAL A 128 -12.29 -17.31 3.09
CA VAL A 128 -12.86 -18.55 2.59
C VAL A 128 -12.34 -19.74 3.39
N PRO A 129 -13.11 -20.82 3.55
CA PRO A 129 -12.63 -22.05 4.19
C PRO A 129 -11.35 -22.56 3.53
N GLN A 130 -10.41 -23.07 4.31
CA GLN A 130 -9.14 -23.62 3.81
C GLN A 130 -8.37 -22.73 2.82
N ALA A 131 -8.39 -21.42 2.98
CA ALA A 131 -7.76 -20.43 2.08
C ALA A 131 -6.28 -20.73 1.76
N GLN A 132 -5.58 -21.49 2.61
CA GLN A 132 -4.17 -21.86 2.40
C GLN A 132 -3.98 -22.87 1.26
N SER A 133 -4.97 -23.71 0.96
CA SER A 133 -4.96 -24.64 -0.17
C SER A 133 -5.54 -24.04 -1.45
N LEU A 134 -6.12 -22.83 -1.39
CA LEU A 134 -6.71 -22.14 -2.54
C LEU A 134 -5.63 -21.49 -3.42
N TYR A 135 -5.64 -21.79 -4.70
CA TYR A 135 -4.76 -21.22 -5.71
C TYR A 135 -5.55 -20.80 -6.96
N GLY A 136 -5.10 -19.75 -7.59
CA GLY A 136 -5.48 -19.38 -8.94
C GLY A 136 -4.47 -19.89 -9.96
N ILE A 137 -4.86 -19.88 -11.23
CA ILE A 137 -4.03 -20.31 -12.36
C ILE A 137 -3.59 -19.07 -13.14
N GLU A 138 -2.31 -19.01 -13.49
CA GLU A 138 -1.69 -18.04 -14.39
C GLU A 138 -1.09 -18.76 -15.58
N ARG A 139 -1.05 -18.09 -16.72
CA ARG A 139 -0.59 -18.66 -17.98
C ARG A 139 0.47 -17.82 -18.68
N GLY A 140 1.36 -18.51 -19.39
CA GLY A 140 2.38 -17.90 -20.24
C GLY A 140 3.50 -17.21 -19.48
N LYS A 141 4.45 -16.64 -20.24
CA LYS A 141 5.59 -15.90 -19.67
C LYS A 141 5.19 -14.61 -18.98
N ASP A 142 4.13 -13.97 -19.47
CA ASP A 142 3.63 -12.71 -18.95
C ASP A 142 2.70 -12.91 -17.74
N LYS A 143 2.49 -14.19 -17.36
CA LYS A 143 1.65 -14.58 -16.22
C LYS A 143 0.23 -13.99 -16.29
N ASP A 144 -0.37 -14.12 -17.47
CA ASP A 144 -1.75 -13.77 -17.69
C ASP A 144 -2.67 -14.61 -16.78
N VAL A 145 -3.64 -13.98 -16.17
CA VAL A 145 -4.58 -14.60 -15.22
C VAL A 145 -5.88 -15.03 -15.89
N THR A 146 -6.01 -14.76 -17.20
CA THR A 146 -7.25 -14.99 -17.94
C THR A 146 -7.19 -16.24 -18.80
N GLU A 147 -8.26 -17.03 -18.76
CA GLU A 147 -8.45 -18.22 -19.55
C GLU A 147 -9.70 -18.12 -20.43
N SER A 148 -9.77 -18.90 -21.52
CA SER A 148 -11.03 -19.05 -22.22
C SER A 148 -11.96 -20.02 -21.48
N TYR A 149 -13.26 -19.90 -21.66
CA TYR A 149 -14.21 -20.83 -21.05
C TYR A 149 -14.00 -22.30 -21.51
N PRO A 150 -13.71 -22.58 -22.82
CA PRO A 150 -13.33 -23.92 -23.25
C PRO A 150 -12.03 -24.45 -22.63
N ASP A 151 -11.01 -23.56 -22.38
CA ASP A 151 -9.77 -23.96 -21.71
C ASP A 151 -10.02 -24.28 -20.24
N TYR A 152 -10.85 -23.46 -19.57
CA TYR A 152 -11.30 -23.76 -18.22
C TYR A 152 -11.96 -25.15 -18.12
N LEU A 153 -12.84 -25.50 -19.05
CA LEU A 153 -13.49 -26.82 -19.05
C LEU A 153 -12.45 -27.95 -19.20
N ASP A 154 -11.50 -27.81 -20.13
CA ASP A 154 -10.42 -28.79 -20.30
C ASP A 154 -9.53 -28.87 -19.05
N LEU A 155 -9.20 -27.77 -18.41
CA LEU A 155 -8.43 -27.72 -17.15
C LEU A 155 -9.21 -28.39 -16.03
N ARG A 156 -10.50 -28.08 -15.86
CA ARG A 156 -11.38 -28.68 -14.85
C ARG A 156 -11.47 -30.19 -14.99
N ASP A 157 -11.76 -30.66 -16.20
CA ASP A 157 -12.08 -32.06 -16.44
C ASP A 157 -10.83 -32.96 -16.50
N ARG A 158 -9.63 -32.41 -16.81
CA ARG A 158 -8.39 -33.19 -17.00
C ARG A 158 -7.43 -33.12 -15.84
N ASN A 159 -7.50 -32.09 -14.98
CA ASN A 159 -6.59 -31.97 -13.87
C ASN A 159 -6.81 -33.08 -12.83
N ARG A 160 -5.74 -33.44 -12.10
CA ARG A 160 -5.75 -34.44 -11.03
C ARG A 160 -5.36 -33.88 -9.68
N SER A 161 -4.91 -32.66 -9.66
CA SER A 161 -4.26 -32.01 -8.52
C SER A 161 -5.19 -31.13 -7.69
N PHE A 162 -6.32 -30.69 -8.27
CA PHE A 162 -7.33 -29.90 -7.57
C PHE A 162 -8.54 -30.76 -7.22
N ASP A 163 -9.22 -30.41 -6.13
CA ASP A 163 -10.51 -31.03 -5.76
C ASP A 163 -11.58 -30.67 -6.79
N ASP A 164 -11.66 -29.36 -7.09
CA ASP A 164 -12.48 -28.81 -8.17
C ASP A 164 -11.86 -27.48 -8.63
N LEU A 165 -12.14 -27.07 -9.87
CA LEU A 165 -11.78 -25.76 -10.41
C LEU A 165 -13.06 -24.98 -10.71
N ALA A 166 -13.12 -23.75 -10.27
CA ALA A 166 -14.16 -22.79 -10.58
C ALA A 166 -13.60 -21.60 -11.34
N ALA A 167 -14.44 -20.97 -12.15
CA ALA A 167 -14.06 -19.78 -12.88
C ALA A 167 -15.02 -18.62 -12.62
N TYR A 168 -14.51 -17.39 -12.75
CA TYR A 168 -15.29 -16.18 -12.56
C TYR A 168 -14.80 -15.05 -13.47
N ASN A 169 -15.75 -14.20 -13.86
CA ASN A 169 -15.56 -12.99 -14.68
C ASN A 169 -16.19 -11.78 -13.98
N VAL A 170 -15.62 -10.60 -14.12
CA VAL A 170 -16.17 -9.35 -13.60
C VAL A 170 -16.98 -8.67 -14.69
N ALA A 171 -18.25 -8.40 -14.45
CA ALA A 171 -19.13 -7.75 -15.41
C ALA A 171 -19.98 -6.64 -14.75
N SER A 172 -20.56 -5.78 -15.57
CA SER A 172 -21.54 -4.79 -15.17
C SER A 172 -22.89 -5.04 -15.83
N VAL A 173 -23.99 -4.72 -15.15
CA VAL A 173 -25.35 -5.00 -15.64
C VAL A 173 -26.32 -3.90 -15.20
N GLY A 174 -27.35 -3.66 -16.02
CA GLY A 174 -28.52 -2.91 -15.59
C GLY A 174 -29.44 -3.78 -14.74
N ILE A 175 -29.69 -3.39 -13.48
CA ILE A 175 -30.63 -4.06 -12.58
C ILE A 175 -31.85 -3.20 -12.36
N ASP A 176 -33.05 -3.80 -12.50
CA ASP A 176 -34.32 -3.19 -12.12
C ASP A 176 -35.00 -4.05 -11.06
N THR A 177 -35.16 -3.48 -9.88
CA THR A 177 -35.86 -4.08 -8.73
C THR A 177 -37.31 -3.62 -8.61
N GLY A 178 -37.83 -2.91 -9.64
CA GLY A 178 -39.19 -2.39 -9.72
C GLY A 178 -39.32 -0.90 -9.37
N ASN A 179 -38.26 -0.20 -8.96
CA ASN A 179 -38.33 1.22 -8.60
C ASN A 179 -37.62 2.15 -9.58
N ASN A 180 -36.49 1.79 -10.11
CA ASN A 180 -35.75 2.49 -11.18
C ASN A 180 -34.57 1.62 -11.61
N PRO A 181 -34.25 1.48 -12.89
CA PRO A 181 -33.07 0.76 -13.35
C PRO A 181 -31.79 1.49 -12.88
N SER A 182 -30.83 0.73 -12.40
CA SER A 182 -29.52 1.20 -11.96
C SER A 182 -28.41 0.28 -12.46
N GLY A 183 -27.22 0.81 -12.67
CA GLY A 183 -26.04 -0.02 -12.95
C GLY A 183 -25.55 -0.72 -11.68
N ALA A 184 -25.20 -2.00 -11.80
CA ALA A 184 -24.63 -2.82 -10.73
C ALA A 184 -23.42 -3.61 -11.25
N TRP A 185 -22.52 -3.97 -10.33
CA TRP A 185 -21.37 -4.81 -10.62
C TRP A 185 -21.59 -6.23 -10.14
N LEU A 186 -21.25 -7.20 -10.95
CA LEU A 186 -21.43 -8.60 -10.61
C LEU A 186 -20.20 -9.43 -10.94
N LEU A 187 -20.14 -10.64 -10.36
CA LEU A 187 -19.31 -11.71 -10.86
C LEU A 187 -20.19 -12.74 -11.60
N GLU A 188 -19.87 -12.98 -12.87
CA GLU A 188 -20.33 -14.16 -13.58
C GLU A 188 -19.46 -15.32 -13.13
N VAL A 189 -20.05 -16.37 -12.56
CA VAL A 189 -19.31 -17.48 -11.96
C VAL A 189 -19.83 -18.81 -12.47
N THR A 190 -18.96 -19.78 -12.55
CA THR A 190 -19.38 -21.16 -12.90
C THR A 190 -20.28 -21.75 -11.83
N GLY A 191 -21.19 -22.66 -12.19
CA GLY A 191 -22.18 -23.22 -11.27
C GLY A 191 -21.60 -23.89 -10.04
N ASN A 192 -20.38 -24.42 -10.11
CA ASN A 192 -19.64 -25.00 -8.98
C ASN A 192 -18.87 -24.00 -8.10
N TYR A 193 -18.97 -22.68 -8.37
CA TYR A 193 -18.13 -21.66 -7.71
C TYR A 193 -18.24 -21.67 -6.17
N PHE A 194 -19.45 -21.70 -5.64
CA PHE A 194 -19.66 -21.71 -4.19
C PHE A 194 -19.29 -23.05 -3.57
N ASP A 195 -19.51 -24.17 -4.29
CA ASP A 195 -19.13 -25.50 -3.88
C ASP A 195 -17.61 -25.65 -3.82
N ALA A 196 -16.90 -25.20 -4.86
CA ALA A 196 -15.46 -25.22 -4.94
C ALA A 196 -14.79 -24.37 -3.85
N LEU A 197 -15.45 -23.30 -3.37
CA LEU A 197 -14.98 -22.45 -2.27
C LEU A 197 -15.48 -22.92 -0.89
N ALA A 198 -16.31 -23.96 -0.83
CA ALA A 198 -16.96 -24.48 0.39
C ALA A 198 -17.69 -23.39 1.20
N ILE A 199 -18.34 -22.43 0.52
CA ILE A 199 -19.11 -21.35 1.14
C ILE A 199 -20.56 -21.83 1.39
N GLN A 200 -21.13 -21.44 2.54
CA GLN A 200 -22.52 -21.71 2.88
C GLN A 200 -23.35 -20.43 2.81
N PRO A 201 -24.62 -20.46 2.33
CA PRO A 201 -25.47 -19.30 2.24
C PRO A 201 -25.90 -18.80 3.63
N TYR A 202 -26.02 -17.47 3.78
CA TYR A 202 -26.64 -16.85 4.95
C TYR A 202 -28.17 -17.01 4.93
N LEU A 203 -28.76 -16.86 3.74
CA LEU A 203 -30.20 -17.00 3.51
C LEU A 203 -30.46 -17.71 2.19
N GLY A 204 -31.44 -18.60 2.13
CA GLY A 204 -31.81 -19.33 0.93
C GLY A 204 -30.82 -20.41 0.54
N ARG A 205 -30.52 -20.55 -0.75
CA ARG A 205 -29.53 -21.50 -1.30
C ARG A 205 -28.63 -20.82 -2.33
N PHE A 206 -27.55 -21.46 -2.68
CA PHE A 206 -26.73 -21.11 -3.85
C PHE A 206 -27.20 -21.89 -5.08
N PHE A 207 -26.74 -21.50 -6.25
CA PHE A 207 -26.81 -22.33 -7.45
C PHE A 207 -25.62 -23.29 -7.49
N HIS A 208 -25.81 -24.39 -8.22
CA HIS A 208 -24.84 -25.48 -8.36
C HIS A 208 -24.68 -25.83 -9.84
N SER A 209 -23.67 -26.60 -10.22
CA SER A 209 -23.47 -27.07 -11.61
C SER A 209 -24.69 -27.79 -12.17
N ALA A 210 -25.52 -28.44 -11.33
CA ALA A 210 -26.74 -29.12 -11.77
C ALA A 210 -27.86 -28.16 -12.21
N ASP A 211 -27.78 -26.89 -11.82
CA ASP A 211 -28.72 -25.85 -12.27
C ASP A 211 -28.40 -25.39 -13.70
N GLU A 212 -27.17 -25.61 -14.20
CA GLU A 212 -26.69 -25.23 -15.53
C GLU A 212 -26.96 -26.34 -16.56
N ARG A 213 -27.87 -26.12 -17.50
CA ARG A 213 -28.25 -27.09 -18.52
C ARG A 213 -27.91 -26.62 -19.95
N GLY A 214 -27.17 -25.56 -20.10
CA GLY A 214 -26.80 -24.93 -21.36
C GLY A 214 -26.85 -23.41 -21.30
N PRO A 215 -26.60 -22.71 -22.42
CA PRO A 215 -26.65 -21.27 -22.49
C PRO A 215 -27.99 -20.70 -21.99
N ASN A 216 -27.94 -19.64 -21.20
CA ASN A 216 -29.11 -18.91 -20.67
C ASN A 216 -30.10 -19.79 -19.85
N SER A 217 -29.66 -20.92 -19.32
CA SER A 217 -30.54 -21.91 -18.65
C SER A 217 -30.68 -21.66 -17.14
N ALA A 218 -29.86 -20.87 -16.54
CA ALA A 218 -29.80 -20.65 -15.09
C ALA A 218 -29.98 -19.18 -14.68
N PRO A 219 -31.18 -18.58 -14.90
CA PRO A 219 -31.44 -17.18 -14.62
C PRO A 219 -31.58 -16.93 -13.11
N TYR A 220 -30.49 -17.11 -12.39
CA TYR A 220 -30.40 -17.04 -10.94
C TYR A 220 -29.43 -15.95 -10.49
N ILE A 221 -29.71 -15.40 -9.32
CA ILE A 221 -28.88 -14.38 -8.67
C ILE A 221 -28.68 -14.74 -7.21
N VAL A 222 -27.44 -14.59 -6.72
CA VAL A 222 -27.09 -14.66 -5.30
C VAL A 222 -26.58 -13.28 -4.89
N LEU A 223 -27.24 -12.66 -3.91
CA LEU A 223 -26.91 -11.31 -3.44
C LEU A 223 -25.73 -11.35 -2.47
N THR A 224 -24.88 -10.30 -2.47
CA THR A 224 -24.01 -10.06 -1.33
C THR A 224 -24.84 -9.60 -0.13
N TYR A 225 -24.33 -9.84 1.08
CA TYR A 225 -24.97 -9.33 2.31
C TYR A 225 -25.12 -7.81 2.28
N ALA A 226 -24.09 -7.11 1.81
CA ALA A 226 -24.10 -5.64 1.75
C ALA A 226 -25.18 -5.09 0.81
N TYR A 227 -25.35 -5.71 -0.36
CA TYR A 227 -26.38 -5.30 -1.34
C TYR A 227 -27.78 -5.60 -0.83
N TRP A 228 -28.00 -6.77 -0.24
CA TRP A 228 -29.27 -7.15 0.38
C TRP A 228 -29.66 -6.18 1.52
N HIS A 229 -28.72 -5.86 2.42
CA HIS A 229 -28.93 -4.90 3.51
C HIS A 229 -29.32 -3.51 2.98
N ALA A 230 -28.56 -3.00 1.98
CA ALA A 230 -28.73 -1.64 1.48
C ALA A 230 -30.01 -1.46 0.62
N HIS A 231 -30.36 -2.45 -0.22
CA HIS A 231 -31.43 -2.31 -1.21
C HIS A 231 -32.72 -3.03 -0.82
N PHE A 232 -32.65 -4.06 0.02
CA PHE A 232 -33.80 -4.85 0.45
C PHE A 232 -34.07 -4.75 1.96
N GLN A 233 -33.33 -3.90 2.70
CA GLN A 233 -33.56 -3.59 4.12
C GLN A 233 -33.70 -4.84 5.01
N ASP A 234 -32.85 -5.83 4.79
CA ASP A 234 -32.85 -7.11 5.51
C ASP A 234 -34.13 -7.94 5.37
N ASP A 235 -34.91 -7.71 4.31
CA ASP A 235 -36.14 -8.47 4.06
C ASP A 235 -35.80 -9.92 3.72
N ARG A 236 -36.17 -10.85 4.58
CA ARG A 236 -35.97 -12.29 4.37
C ARG A 236 -36.86 -12.88 3.27
N GLY A 237 -37.94 -12.18 2.89
CA GLY A 237 -38.80 -12.55 1.78
C GLY A 237 -38.21 -12.27 0.39
N VAL A 238 -36.93 -11.84 0.33
CA VAL A 238 -36.22 -11.56 -0.93
C VAL A 238 -35.96 -12.82 -1.76
N VAL A 239 -35.84 -13.99 -1.11
CA VAL A 239 -35.62 -15.27 -1.77
C VAL A 239 -36.87 -15.67 -2.57
N GLY A 240 -36.70 -15.99 -3.84
CA GLY A 240 -37.77 -16.29 -4.80
C GLY A 240 -38.31 -15.05 -5.52
N ARG A 241 -37.92 -13.81 -5.15
CA ARG A 241 -38.27 -12.63 -5.95
C ARG A 241 -37.57 -12.64 -7.30
N VAL A 242 -38.27 -12.11 -8.30
CA VAL A 242 -37.73 -11.91 -9.64
C VAL A 242 -37.30 -10.46 -9.78
N VAL A 243 -36.09 -10.22 -10.24
CA VAL A 243 -35.55 -8.93 -10.66
C VAL A 243 -35.22 -8.98 -12.16
N GLN A 244 -35.12 -7.81 -12.78
CA GLN A 244 -34.72 -7.76 -14.19
C GLN A 244 -33.26 -7.40 -14.30
N LEU A 245 -32.45 -8.26 -14.95
CA LEU A 245 -31.08 -7.95 -15.36
C LEU A 245 -31.09 -7.75 -16.88
N ASN A 246 -30.74 -6.56 -17.36
CA ASN A 246 -30.80 -6.18 -18.78
C ASN A 246 -32.12 -6.57 -19.41
N LYS A 247 -33.26 -6.31 -18.73
CA LYS A 247 -34.66 -6.69 -19.12
C LYS A 247 -34.91 -8.20 -19.14
N HIS A 248 -33.98 -9.05 -18.72
CA HIS A 248 -34.20 -10.50 -18.56
C HIS A 248 -34.57 -10.82 -17.11
N PRO A 249 -35.58 -11.68 -16.85
CA PRO A 249 -35.98 -12.02 -15.50
C PRO A 249 -34.98 -12.98 -14.83
N PHE A 250 -34.50 -12.64 -13.63
CA PHE A 250 -33.64 -13.47 -12.80
C PHE A 250 -34.27 -13.66 -11.42
N THR A 251 -34.14 -14.88 -10.87
CA THR A 251 -34.70 -15.23 -9.57
C THR A 251 -33.61 -15.16 -8.50
N ILE A 252 -33.87 -14.44 -7.40
CA ILE A 252 -32.98 -14.39 -6.24
C ILE A 252 -33.06 -15.72 -5.50
N LEU A 253 -31.95 -16.48 -5.45
CA LEU A 253 -31.87 -17.79 -4.76
C LEU A 253 -31.44 -17.66 -3.32
N GLY A 254 -30.58 -16.69 -3.00
CA GLY A 254 -30.05 -16.57 -1.65
C GLY A 254 -29.17 -15.34 -1.45
N VAL A 255 -28.64 -15.24 -0.23
CA VAL A 255 -27.75 -14.18 0.20
C VAL A 255 -26.47 -14.82 0.76
N ALA A 256 -25.32 -14.33 0.34
CA ALA A 256 -24.02 -14.79 0.82
C ALA A 256 -23.75 -14.30 2.27
N PRO A 257 -22.86 -14.98 3.03
CA PRO A 257 -22.51 -14.56 4.38
C PRO A 257 -21.77 -13.21 4.40
N VAL A 258 -21.82 -12.51 5.54
CA VAL A 258 -21.25 -11.16 5.74
C VAL A 258 -19.75 -11.12 5.45
N GLU A 259 -19.05 -12.20 5.80
CA GLU A 259 -17.59 -12.33 5.68
C GLU A 259 -17.16 -12.53 4.23
N PHE A 260 -17.99 -13.17 3.39
CA PHE A 260 -17.65 -13.46 2.01
C PHE A 260 -18.00 -12.32 1.08
N ARG A 261 -16.99 -11.70 0.52
CA ARG A 261 -17.11 -10.55 -0.39
C ARG A 261 -16.62 -10.83 -1.81
N GLY A 262 -16.31 -12.10 -2.12
CA GLY A 262 -15.74 -12.51 -3.38
C GLY A 262 -14.26 -12.93 -3.26
N THR A 263 -13.66 -13.24 -4.40
CA THR A 263 -12.28 -13.78 -4.50
C THR A 263 -11.24 -12.75 -4.93
N ILE A 264 -11.64 -11.48 -5.10
CA ILE A 264 -10.74 -10.35 -5.39
C ILE A 264 -10.73 -9.42 -4.18
N SER A 265 -9.56 -9.17 -3.59
CA SER A 265 -9.43 -8.48 -2.30
C SER A 265 -9.88 -7.01 -2.27
N PHE A 266 -10.02 -6.37 -3.42
CA PHE A 266 -10.36 -4.94 -3.53
C PHE A 266 -11.57 -4.66 -4.44
N VAL A 267 -12.14 -5.69 -5.08
CA VAL A 267 -13.35 -5.60 -5.91
C VAL A 267 -14.49 -6.30 -5.18
N PHE A 268 -15.56 -5.58 -4.89
CA PHE A 268 -16.73 -6.10 -4.20
C PHE A 268 -17.94 -6.04 -5.12
N PRO A 269 -18.35 -7.20 -5.67
CA PRO A 269 -19.55 -7.27 -6.48
C PRO A 269 -20.80 -7.00 -5.62
N ASP A 270 -21.87 -6.61 -6.28
CA ASP A 270 -23.20 -6.51 -5.67
C ASP A 270 -23.86 -7.89 -5.57
N PHE A 271 -23.61 -8.77 -6.53
CA PHE A 271 -24.16 -10.13 -6.58
C PHE A 271 -23.39 -11.05 -7.54
N TRP A 272 -23.73 -12.32 -7.54
CA TRP A 272 -23.20 -13.36 -8.42
C TRP A 272 -24.30 -13.93 -9.33
N VAL A 273 -23.94 -14.25 -10.58
CA VAL A 273 -24.82 -14.83 -11.61
C VAL A 273 -24.09 -16.01 -12.26
N PRO A 274 -24.78 -17.14 -12.60
CA PRO A 274 -24.16 -18.21 -13.36
C PRO A 274 -23.66 -17.75 -14.72
N ILE A 275 -22.42 -18.10 -15.07
CA ILE A 275 -21.73 -17.66 -16.29
C ILE A 275 -22.42 -18.14 -17.57
N VAL A 276 -23.22 -19.18 -17.51
CA VAL A 276 -23.99 -19.66 -18.67
C VAL A 276 -25.02 -18.64 -19.19
N ASN A 277 -25.32 -17.59 -18.38
CA ASN A 277 -26.16 -16.47 -18.77
C ASN A 277 -25.38 -15.26 -19.32
N GLN A 278 -24.13 -15.42 -19.66
CA GLN A 278 -23.21 -14.38 -20.11
C GLN A 278 -23.78 -13.58 -21.31
N GLU A 279 -24.45 -14.25 -22.25
CA GLU A 279 -25.07 -13.58 -23.38
C GLU A 279 -26.17 -12.58 -22.98
N GLN A 280 -26.96 -12.88 -21.95
CA GLN A 280 -27.99 -11.97 -21.40
C GLN A 280 -27.40 -10.82 -20.62
N ILE A 281 -26.18 -11.00 -20.04
CA ILE A 281 -25.50 -9.98 -19.26
C ILE A 281 -24.66 -9.07 -20.16
N GLU A 282 -23.85 -9.62 -21.07
CA GLU A 282 -22.89 -8.84 -21.87
C GLU A 282 -23.41 -8.54 -23.30
N GLY A 283 -24.51 -9.17 -23.72
CA GLY A 283 -25.09 -8.99 -25.07
C GLY A 283 -24.30 -9.64 -26.20
N THR A 284 -23.27 -10.43 -25.89
CA THR A 284 -22.43 -11.19 -26.84
C THR A 284 -22.07 -12.54 -26.26
N ASN A 285 -22.14 -13.62 -27.02
CA ASN A 285 -21.79 -14.95 -26.57
C ASN A 285 -20.33 -15.27 -26.95
N TRP A 286 -19.46 -15.30 -26.00
CA TRP A 286 -18.03 -15.67 -26.17
C TRP A 286 -17.64 -16.99 -25.49
N LEU A 287 -18.58 -17.66 -24.80
CA LEU A 287 -18.27 -18.89 -24.05
C LEU A 287 -17.79 -20.05 -24.94
N ASN A 288 -18.15 -20.05 -26.21
CA ASN A 288 -17.73 -21.11 -27.16
C ASN A 288 -16.42 -20.74 -27.91
N GLU A 289 -15.88 -19.54 -27.71
CA GLU A 289 -14.74 -19.04 -28.44
C GLU A 289 -13.43 -19.30 -27.67
N ARG A 290 -12.69 -20.37 -28.01
CA ARG A 290 -11.42 -20.71 -27.38
C ARG A 290 -10.36 -19.59 -27.53
N GLY A 291 -10.43 -18.85 -28.60
CA GLY A 291 -9.55 -17.70 -28.84
C GLY A 291 -9.86 -16.46 -28.00
N ASN A 292 -11.06 -16.37 -27.43
CA ASN A 292 -11.50 -15.24 -26.63
C ASN A 292 -11.39 -15.60 -25.14
N ARG A 293 -10.46 -14.94 -24.45
CA ARG A 293 -10.18 -15.23 -23.05
C ARG A 293 -10.97 -14.35 -22.09
N GLY A 294 -11.48 -13.23 -22.55
CA GLY A 294 -12.23 -12.30 -21.70
C GLY A 294 -11.44 -11.91 -20.45
N LEU A 295 -12.14 -11.84 -19.32
CA LEU A 295 -11.55 -11.66 -17.99
C LEU A 295 -11.79 -12.89 -17.09
N LEU A 296 -11.90 -14.08 -17.68
CA LEU A 296 -12.22 -15.32 -16.95
C LEU A 296 -11.03 -15.82 -16.15
N MET A 297 -11.11 -15.70 -14.84
CA MET A 297 -10.09 -16.15 -13.91
C MET A 297 -10.47 -17.51 -13.31
N VAL A 298 -9.50 -18.41 -13.15
CA VAL A 298 -9.70 -19.78 -12.66
C VAL A 298 -9.03 -19.97 -11.31
N LEU A 299 -9.73 -20.62 -10.39
CA LEU A 299 -9.22 -20.95 -9.06
C LEU A 299 -9.77 -22.28 -8.52
N GLY A 300 -9.09 -22.83 -7.52
CA GLY A 300 -9.55 -24.06 -6.84
C GLY A 300 -8.67 -24.46 -5.68
N HIS A 301 -9.13 -25.41 -4.87
CA HIS A 301 -8.39 -25.99 -3.77
C HIS A 301 -7.52 -27.16 -4.24
N LEU A 302 -6.24 -27.14 -3.85
CA LEU A 302 -5.37 -28.30 -4.03
C LEU A 302 -5.85 -29.48 -3.17
N LYS A 303 -5.84 -30.68 -3.74
CA LYS A 303 -6.11 -31.93 -3.02
C LYS A 303 -5.16 -32.12 -1.84
N THR A 304 -5.64 -32.73 -0.79
CA THR A 304 -4.84 -33.03 0.39
C THR A 304 -3.59 -33.84 0.01
N GLY A 305 -2.42 -33.36 0.37
CA GLY A 305 -1.13 -34.01 0.09
C GLY A 305 -0.49 -33.63 -1.26
N VAL A 306 -1.16 -32.86 -2.11
CA VAL A 306 -0.58 -32.35 -3.36
C VAL A 306 0.20 -31.06 -3.10
N THR A 307 1.44 -31.03 -3.57
CA THR A 307 2.28 -29.82 -3.49
C THR A 307 2.02 -28.88 -4.67
N PRO A 308 2.25 -27.57 -4.53
CA PRO A 308 2.11 -26.61 -5.65
C PRO A 308 2.94 -27.00 -6.87
N ALA A 309 4.15 -27.55 -6.68
CA ALA A 309 5.02 -27.99 -7.78
C ALA A 309 4.41 -29.17 -8.57
N GLN A 310 3.76 -30.13 -7.88
CA GLN A 310 3.06 -31.24 -8.53
C GLN A 310 1.86 -30.72 -9.32
N ALA A 311 1.09 -29.77 -8.77
CA ALA A 311 -0.04 -29.17 -9.46
C ALA A 311 0.38 -28.41 -10.73
N VAL A 312 1.49 -27.64 -10.67
CA VAL A 312 2.06 -26.98 -11.86
C VAL A 312 2.45 -28.01 -12.92
N SER A 313 3.08 -29.14 -12.54
CA SER A 313 3.44 -30.19 -13.48
C SER A 313 2.21 -30.84 -14.13
N ASP A 314 1.15 -31.10 -13.38
CA ASP A 314 -0.12 -31.63 -13.85
C ASP A 314 -0.81 -30.68 -14.83
N LEU A 315 -0.96 -29.39 -14.47
CA LEU A 315 -1.52 -28.36 -15.35
C LEU A 315 -0.72 -28.22 -16.65
N ASN A 316 0.62 -28.28 -16.61
CA ASN A 316 1.45 -28.24 -17.81
C ASN A 316 1.31 -29.48 -18.70
N SER A 317 0.91 -30.62 -18.13
CA SER A 317 0.53 -31.80 -18.93
C SER A 317 -0.76 -31.54 -19.71
N VAL A 318 -1.75 -30.86 -19.09
CA VAL A 318 -2.96 -30.39 -19.78
C VAL A 318 -2.60 -29.33 -20.81
N GLY A 319 -1.71 -28.38 -20.50
CA GLY A 319 -1.21 -27.38 -21.46
C GLY A 319 -0.60 -28.01 -22.72
N THR A 320 0.25 -29.03 -22.57
CA THR A 320 0.81 -29.80 -23.69
C THR A 320 -0.27 -30.47 -24.55
N TYR A 321 -1.33 -30.95 -23.92
CA TYR A 321 -2.49 -31.51 -24.63
C TYR A 321 -3.21 -30.43 -25.43
N LEU A 322 -3.48 -29.24 -24.83
CA LEU A 322 -4.15 -28.14 -25.49
C LEU A 322 -3.35 -27.62 -26.68
N GLU A 323 -2.05 -27.42 -26.54
CA GLU A 323 -1.14 -27.04 -27.64
C GLU A 323 -1.21 -27.98 -28.84
N LYS A 324 -1.28 -29.28 -28.58
CA LYS A 324 -1.36 -30.28 -29.64
C LYS A 324 -2.75 -30.32 -30.30
N THR A 325 -3.81 -30.17 -29.52
CA THR A 325 -5.17 -30.30 -29.96
C THR A 325 -5.70 -29.04 -30.64
N TYR A 326 -5.32 -27.87 -30.10
CA TYR A 326 -5.80 -26.56 -30.55
C TYR A 326 -4.64 -25.58 -30.86
N PRO A 327 -3.72 -25.97 -31.79
CA PRO A 327 -2.49 -25.21 -32.02
C PRO A 327 -2.69 -23.79 -32.54
N LYS A 328 -3.88 -23.44 -33.05
CA LYS A 328 -4.22 -22.09 -33.50
C LYS A 328 -4.54 -21.15 -32.35
N ASP A 329 -5.16 -21.67 -31.30
CA ASP A 329 -5.64 -20.88 -30.16
C ASP A 329 -4.71 -20.98 -28.96
N ASP A 330 -4.09 -22.14 -28.75
CA ASP A 330 -3.36 -22.51 -27.54
C ASP A 330 -1.87 -22.77 -27.83
N GLY A 331 -1.17 -21.75 -28.25
CA GLY A 331 0.30 -21.80 -28.39
C GLY A 331 1.01 -21.42 -27.10
N HIS A 332 2.03 -22.22 -26.68
CA HIS A 332 2.82 -21.99 -25.47
C HIS A 332 2.02 -21.93 -24.16
N MET A 333 1.21 -22.98 -23.92
CA MET A 333 0.38 -23.10 -22.72
C MET A 333 1.17 -23.59 -21.52
N THR A 334 1.94 -22.68 -20.91
CA THR A 334 2.64 -22.96 -19.64
C THR A 334 1.84 -22.34 -18.50
N PHE A 335 1.48 -23.17 -17.52
CA PHE A 335 0.70 -22.76 -16.37
C PHE A 335 1.56 -22.58 -15.12
N PHE A 336 1.16 -21.63 -14.29
CA PHE A 336 1.72 -21.33 -12.98
C PHE A 336 0.61 -21.20 -11.95
N LEU A 337 0.95 -21.27 -10.67
CA LEU A 337 0.01 -21.04 -9.59
C LEU A 337 0.25 -19.69 -8.94
N MET A 338 -0.84 -18.99 -8.67
CA MET A 338 -0.84 -17.74 -7.92
C MET A 338 -1.66 -17.85 -6.64
N ARG A 339 -1.42 -16.94 -5.68
CA ARG A 339 -2.36 -16.74 -4.58
C ARG A 339 -3.50 -15.85 -5.07
N PRO A 340 -4.77 -16.26 -4.86
CA PRO A 340 -5.92 -15.45 -5.25
C PRO A 340 -5.99 -14.17 -4.41
N GLY A 341 -6.74 -13.17 -4.89
CA GLY A 341 -6.97 -11.88 -4.20
C GLY A 341 -6.49 -10.67 -4.97
N LEU A 342 -5.27 -10.69 -5.54
CA LEU A 342 -4.68 -9.56 -6.28
C LEU A 342 -4.54 -9.81 -7.78
N THR A 343 -5.48 -10.49 -8.41
CA THR A 343 -5.44 -10.74 -9.87
C THR A 343 -4.04 -11.10 -10.38
N GLY A 344 -3.41 -12.12 -9.78
CA GLY A 344 -2.13 -12.68 -10.16
C GLY A 344 -0.92 -11.75 -10.00
N ASP A 345 0.15 -12.10 -10.72
CA ASP A 345 1.41 -11.33 -10.70
C ASP A 345 1.31 -10.05 -11.54
N TRP A 346 0.38 -9.96 -12.49
CA TRP A 346 0.20 -8.76 -13.33
C TRP A 346 -0.09 -7.50 -12.49
N LEU A 347 -1.07 -7.53 -11.60
CA LEU A 347 -1.36 -6.42 -10.68
C LEU A 347 -0.70 -6.65 -9.31
N GLY A 348 -0.67 -7.89 -8.84
CA GLY A 348 -0.14 -8.24 -7.53
C GLY A 348 1.37 -8.09 -7.42
N GLY A 349 2.14 -8.30 -8.49
CA GLY A 349 3.58 -8.12 -8.52
C GLY A 349 4.00 -6.68 -8.20
N PRO A 350 3.58 -5.70 -9.01
CA PRO A 350 3.82 -4.27 -8.76
C PRO A 350 3.28 -3.80 -7.40
N MET A 351 2.08 -4.25 -7.00
CA MET A 351 1.48 -3.89 -5.72
C MET A 351 2.31 -4.40 -4.52
N ARG A 352 2.75 -5.67 -4.57
CA ARG A 352 3.65 -6.25 -3.55
C ARG A 352 4.97 -5.48 -3.47
N ALA A 353 5.59 -5.18 -4.61
CA ALA A 353 6.83 -4.43 -4.67
C ALA A 353 6.66 -3.01 -4.08
N PHE A 354 5.58 -2.32 -4.43
CA PHE A 354 5.26 -0.99 -3.92
C PHE A 354 5.04 -0.98 -2.40
N LEU A 355 4.14 -1.84 -1.89
CA LEU A 355 3.84 -1.88 -0.46
C LEU A 355 5.05 -2.33 0.37
N THR A 356 5.86 -3.27 -0.15
CA THR A 356 7.11 -3.67 0.51
C THR A 356 8.11 -2.52 0.52
N GLY A 357 8.28 -1.81 -0.58
CA GLY A 357 9.13 -0.61 -0.66
C GLY A 357 8.66 0.48 0.31
N LEU A 358 7.35 0.73 0.37
CA LEU A 358 6.74 1.69 1.29
C LEU A 358 6.95 1.28 2.76
N MET A 359 6.85 -0.03 3.08
CA MET A 359 7.13 -0.55 4.41
C MET A 359 8.60 -0.39 4.80
N LEU A 360 9.53 -0.61 3.87
CA LEU A 360 10.97 -0.35 4.10
C LEU A 360 11.22 1.14 4.38
N LEU A 361 10.62 2.05 3.60
CA LEU A 361 10.75 3.49 3.81
C LEU A 361 10.14 3.92 5.16
N ALA A 362 8.98 3.41 5.54
CA ALA A 362 8.39 3.65 6.86
C ALA A 362 9.28 3.12 7.99
N GLY A 363 9.92 1.96 7.81
CA GLY A 363 10.94 1.42 8.72
C GLY A 363 12.15 2.33 8.85
N LEU A 364 12.63 2.93 7.75
CA LEU A 364 13.70 3.92 7.78
C LEU A 364 13.31 5.18 8.57
N ILE A 365 12.06 5.63 8.48
CA ILE A 365 11.54 6.74 9.30
C ILE A 365 11.60 6.38 10.78
N LEU A 366 11.21 5.16 11.15
CA LEU A 366 11.31 4.70 12.54
C LEU A 366 12.76 4.65 13.03
N LEU A 367 13.69 4.19 12.21
CA LEU A 367 15.12 4.21 12.52
C LEU A 367 15.64 5.64 12.69
N ALA A 368 15.23 6.57 11.82
CA ALA A 368 15.58 8.00 11.95
C ALA A 368 15.00 8.60 13.24
N ALA A 369 13.76 8.28 13.60
CA ALA A 369 13.13 8.68 14.84
C ALA A 369 13.90 8.14 16.06
N CYS A 370 14.27 6.85 16.04
CA CYS A 370 15.08 6.24 17.09
C CYS A 370 16.47 6.89 17.21
N ALA A 371 17.13 7.21 16.10
CA ALA A 371 18.42 7.90 16.09
C ALA A 371 18.30 9.32 16.68
N ASN A 372 17.23 10.05 16.32
CA ASN A 372 16.96 11.38 16.86
C ASN A 372 16.72 11.33 18.38
N LEU A 373 15.85 10.43 18.83
CA LEU A 373 15.61 10.24 20.26
C LEU A 373 16.86 9.76 20.99
N GLY A 374 17.61 8.82 20.42
CA GLY A 374 18.87 8.34 21.00
C GLY A 374 19.87 9.48 21.24
N SER A 375 20.00 10.41 20.30
CA SER A 375 20.86 11.58 20.44
C SER A 375 20.34 12.58 21.49
N LEU A 376 19.01 12.78 21.59
CA LEU A 376 18.38 13.62 22.62
C LEU A 376 18.52 13.00 24.01
N PHE A 377 18.33 11.70 24.15
CA PHE A 377 18.52 10.97 25.40
C PHE A 377 20.00 10.98 25.85
N ALA A 378 20.94 10.81 24.91
CA ALA A 378 22.37 10.91 25.19
C ALA A 378 22.78 12.30 25.69
N ALA A 379 22.21 13.39 25.11
CA ALA A 379 22.42 14.75 25.60
C ALA A 379 21.95 14.91 27.05
N ARG A 380 20.72 14.43 27.34
CA ARG A 380 20.13 14.50 28.69
C ARG A 380 20.89 13.65 29.72
N ALA A 381 21.40 12.48 29.31
CA ALA A 381 22.22 11.65 30.17
C ALA A 381 23.56 12.34 30.50
N SER A 382 24.15 13.09 29.56
CA SER A 382 25.36 13.90 29.79
C SER A 382 25.13 15.03 30.80
N ASP A 383 23.95 15.69 30.78
CA ASP A 383 23.61 16.74 31.75
C ASP A 383 23.48 16.17 33.17
N ARG A 384 23.09 14.89 33.31
CA ARG A 384 22.96 14.17 34.57
C ARG A 384 24.22 13.35 34.96
N SER A 385 25.32 13.51 34.22
CA SER A 385 26.54 12.68 34.44
C SER A 385 27.10 12.81 35.83
N ARG A 386 27.06 14.00 36.45
CA ARG A 386 27.48 14.24 37.85
C ARG A 386 26.59 13.49 38.85
N GLU A 387 25.28 13.52 38.69
CA GLU A 387 24.32 12.80 39.53
C GLU A 387 24.55 11.28 39.43
N ILE A 388 24.74 10.77 38.21
CA ILE A 388 25.03 9.36 37.96
C ILE A 388 26.37 8.95 38.58
N ALA A 389 27.42 9.76 38.42
CA ALA A 389 28.72 9.51 38.98
C ALA A 389 28.69 9.49 40.54
N LEU A 390 27.95 10.42 41.16
CA LEU A 390 27.75 10.44 42.63
C LEU A 390 27.01 9.17 43.11
N ARG A 391 25.97 8.73 42.42
CA ARG A 391 25.25 7.49 42.77
C ARG A 391 26.15 6.25 42.65
N LEU A 392 26.99 6.17 41.61
CA LEU A 392 27.98 5.09 41.46
C LEU A 392 29.02 5.13 42.55
N ALA A 393 29.53 6.33 42.92
CA ALA A 393 30.51 6.52 44.01
C ALA A 393 29.91 6.16 45.39
N LEU A 394 28.59 6.35 45.60
CA LEU A 394 27.84 5.96 46.79
C LEU A 394 27.45 4.46 46.80
N GLY A 395 27.95 3.65 45.83
CA GLY A 395 27.75 2.19 45.84
C GLY A 395 26.51 1.67 45.10
N SER A 396 25.84 2.50 44.30
CA SER A 396 24.72 2.02 43.44
C SER A 396 25.22 1.05 42.39
N ARG A 397 24.57 -0.12 42.25
CA ARG A 397 24.89 -1.09 41.21
C ARG A 397 24.64 -0.48 39.81
N PRO A 398 25.58 -0.56 38.85
CA PRO A 398 25.41 -0.01 37.50
C PRO A 398 24.13 -0.52 36.80
N MET A 399 23.78 -1.81 36.99
CA MET A 399 22.60 -2.44 36.41
C MET A 399 21.29 -1.77 36.82
N ARG A 400 21.20 -1.17 38.03
CA ARG A 400 20.02 -0.44 38.49
C ARG A 400 19.83 0.86 37.70
N ILE A 401 20.90 1.57 37.40
CA ILE A 401 20.89 2.81 36.60
C ILE A 401 20.51 2.48 35.14
N LEU A 402 21.08 1.41 34.60
CA LEU A 402 20.78 0.95 33.24
C LEU A 402 19.31 0.58 33.10
N ARG A 403 18.76 -0.23 34.04
CA ARG A 403 17.34 -0.61 34.03
C ARG A 403 16.45 0.62 34.10
N GLN A 404 16.76 1.61 34.90
CA GLN A 404 16.01 2.85 35.02
C GLN A 404 15.97 3.63 33.69
N LEU A 405 17.09 3.78 32.99
CA LEU A 405 17.17 4.44 31.68
C LEU A 405 16.34 3.67 30.61
N PHE A 406 16.41 2.34 30.60
CA PHE A 406 15.59 1.52 29.70
C PHE A 406 14.10 1.62 30.01
N THR A 407 13.72 1.64 31.30
CA THR A 407 12.29 1.79 31.69
C THR A 407 11.74 3.15 31.22
N GLU A 408 12.52 4.24 31.35
CA GLU A 408 12.15 5.57 30.85
C GLU A 408 11.95 5.54 29.32
N ALA A 409 12.88 4.92 28.59
CA ALA A 409 12.83 4.79 27.15
C ALA A 409 11.61 3.96 26.67
N VAL A 410 11.42 2.78 27.26
CA VAL A 410 10.30 1.88 26.92
C VAL A 410 8.96 2.53 27.25
N LEU A 411 8.83 3.24 28.36
CA LEU A 411 7.60 3.93 28.74
C LEU A 411 7.23 5.02 27.70
N ILE A 412 8.19 5.84 27.29
CA ILE A 412 7.96 6.84 26.23
C ILE A 412 7.54 6.16 24.92
N SER A 413 8.22 5.07 24.58
CA SER A 413 7.93 4.35 23.34
C SER A 413 6.55 3.69 23.33
N LEU A 414 6.11 3.15 24.45
CA LEU A 414 4.76 2.59 24.58
C LEU A 414 3.68 3.68 24.50
N ILE A 415 3.90 4.83 25.15
CA ILE A 415 2.98 5.97 25.04
C ILE A 415 2.94 6.48 23.61
N GLY A 416 4.10 6.67 22.96
CA GLY A 416 4.19 7.09 21.57
C GLY A 416 3.52 6.08 20.62
N GLY A 417 3.75 4.78 20.85
CA GLY A 417 3.10 3.70 20.11
C GLY A 417 1.59 3.66 20.26
N ALA A 418 1.08 3.85 21.49
CA ALA A 418 -0.35 3.92 21.74
C ALA A 418 -1.02 5.11 21.03
N VAL A 419 -0.41 6.29 21.08
CA VAL A 419 -0.89 7.48 20.36
C VAL A 419 -0.81 7.28 18.84
N GLY A 420 0.30 6.71 18.34
CA GLY A 420 0.48 6.40 16.92
C GLY A 420 -0.53 5.37 16.42
N LEU A 421 -0.79 4.33 17.20
CA LEU A 421 -1.80 3.31 16.89
C LEU A 421 -3.21 3.92 16.88
N TRP A 422 -3.55 4.76 17.83
CA TRP A 422 -4.83 5.47 17.85
C TRP A 422 -5.01 6.33 16.60
N GLY A 423 -3.99 7.12 16.25
CA GLY A 423 -4.00 7.94 15.03
C GLY A 423 -4.12 7.10 13.75
N SER A 424 -3.44 5.94 13.69
CA SER A 424 -3.55 5.01 12.56
C SER A 424 -4.95 4.43 12.43
N ILE A 425 -5.61 4.05 13.52
CA ILE A 425 -7.00 3.56 13.52
C ILE A 425 -7.97 4.60 12.98
N VAL A 426 -7.82 5.87 13.39
CA VAL A 426 -8.65 6.98 12.88
C VAL A 426 -8.46 7.14 11.37
N LEU A 427 -7.21 7.12 10.89
CA LEU A 427 -6.90 7.23 9.47
C LEU A 427 -7.44 6.03 8.67
N LEU A 428 -7.25 4.80 9.18
CA LEU A 428 -7.74 3.59 8.52
C LEU A 428 -9.27 3.57 8.40
N ARG A 429 -10.00 4.02 9.43
CA ARG A 429 -11.46 4.20 9.35
C ARG A 429 -11.86 5.19 8.27
N GLY A 430 -11.11 6.26 8.08
CA GLY A 430 -11.32 7.20 6.97
C GLY A 430 -11.11 6.55 5.62
N LEU A 431 -10.07 5.71 5.48
CA LEU A 431 -9.76 5.00 4.23
C LEU A 431 -10.82 3.95 3.86
N THR A 432 -11.46 3.29 4.83
CA THR A 432 -12.50 2.30 4.53
C THR A 432 -13.78 2.91 3.96
N VAL A 433 -14.08 4.15 4.31
CA VAL A 433 -15.26 4.89 3.78
C VAL A 433 -14.92 5.57 2.44
N TRP A 434 -13.65 5.81 2.20
CA TRP A 434 -13.20 6.50 1.01
C TRP A 434 -13.34 5.61 -0.24
N ARG A 435 -14.08 6.10 -1.22
CA ARG A 435 -14.23 5.45 -2.53
C ARG A 435 -13.42 6.22 -3.56
N PRO A 436 -12.20 5.76 -3.88
CA PRO A 436 -11.31 6.48 -4.80
C PRO A 436 -11.84 6.55 -6.23
N LEU A 437 -12.59 5.52 -6.63
CA LEU A 437 -13.18 5.37 -7.96
C LEU A 437 -14.69 5.14 -7.79
N PRO A 438 -15.52 6.19 -7.85
CA PRO A 438 -16.97 6.07 -7.60
C PRO A 438 -17.69 5.14 -8.57
N THR A 439 -17.12 4.90 -9.74
CA THR A 439 -17.70 4.11 -10.83
C THR A 439 -17.27 2.65 -10.85
N ALA A 440 -16.26 2.28 -10.07
CA ALA A 440 -15.79 0.90 -9.95
C ALA A 440 -16.11 0.37 -8.53
N PRO A 441 -16.39 -0.93 -8.37
CA PRO A 441 -16.67 -1.54 -7.07
C PRO A 441 -15.40 -1.73 -6.25
N ILE A 442 -14.51 -0.72 -6.28
CA ILE A 442 -13.20 -0.76 -5.63
C ILE A 442 -13.30 -0.09 -4.26
N SER A 443 -12.97 -0.84 -3.22
CA SER A 443 -12.80 -0.31 -1.88
C SER A 443 -11.63 -1.01 -1.17
N LEU A 444 -11.07 -0.34 -0.17
CA LEU A 444 -9.97 -0.87 0.63
C LEU A 444 -10.52 -1.35 1.98
N PRO A 445 -10.70 -2.66 2.19
CA PRO A 445 -11.23 -3.20 3.46
C PRO A 445 -10.11 -3.25 4.52
N VAL A 446 -9.59 -2.09 4.90
CA VAL A 446 -8.45 -1.99 5.81
C VAL A 446 -8.95 -1.79 7.24
N HIS A 447 -8.75 -2.79 8.09
CA HIS A 447 -9.10 -2.73 9.51
C HIS A 447 -7.85 -2.96 10.38
N ALA A 448 -7.83 -2.33 11.54
CA ALA A 448 -6.82 -2.63 12.56
C ALA A 448 -7.20 -3.96 13.24
N ASP A 449 -6.47 -5.01 12.90
CA ASP A 449 -6.61 -6.37 13.45
C ASP A 449 -5.51 -6.67 14.49
N ALA A 450 -5.55 -7.90 15.06
CA ALA A 450 -4.57 -8.35 16.04
C ALA A 450 -3.11 -8.26 15.53
N ASN A 451 -2.88 -8.47 14.22
CA ASN A 451 -1.56 -8.37 13.62
C ASN A 451 -1.04 -6.92 13.63
N VAL A 452 -1.92 -5.95 13.36
CA VAL A 452 -1.58 -4.52 13.41
C VAL A 452 -1.27 -4.09 14.85
N TYR A 453 -2.07 -4.53 15.83
CA TYR A 453 -1.80 -4.27 17.25
C TYR A 453 -0.47 -4.90 17.69
N GLY A 454 -0.24 -6.15 17.32
CA GLY A 454 1.01 -6.87 17.62
C GLY A 454 2.23 -6.19 17.01
N MET A 455 2.13 -5.77 15.75
CA MET A 455 3.20 -5.03 15.06
C MET A 455 3.49 -3.69 15.75
N ALA A 456 2.47 -2.90 16.09
CA ALA A 456 2.64 -1.62 16.77
C ALA A 456 3.31 -1.79 18.15
N LEU A 457 2.92 -2.83 18.91
CA LEU A 457 3.54 -3.18 20.18
C LEU A 457 5.01 -3.57 19.99
N LEU A 458 5.31 -4.45 19.03
CA LEU A 458 6.67 -4.90 18.71
C LEU A 458 7.56 -3.71 18.30
N LEU A 459 7.09 -2.83 17.44
CA LEU A 459 7.82 -1.64 17.03
C LEU A 459 8.03 -0.67 18.20
N SER A 460 7.07 -0.55 19.11
CA SER A 460 7.21 0.26 20.33
C SER A 460 8.31 -0.29 21.22
N LEU A 461 8.29 -1.59 21.49
CA LEU A 461 9.32 -2.23 22.33
C LEU A 461 10.71 -2.16 21.69
N ALA A 462 10.81 -2.47 20.39
CA ALA A 462 12.05 -2.39 19.63
C ALA A 462 12.62 -0.96 19.62
N SER A 463 11.78 0.04 19.40
CA SER A 463 12.18 1.46 19.44
C SER A 463 12.71 1.84 20.81
N GLY A 464 11.98 1.51 21.89
CA GLY A 464 12.40 1.78 23.27
C GLY A 464 13.77 1.16 23.59
N PHE A 465 14.01 -0.06 23.10
CA PHE A 465 15.31 -0.71 23.23
C PHE A 465 16.40 0.00 22.41
N LEU A 466 16.14 0.31 21.14
CA LEU A 466 17.12 0.90 20.23
C LEU A 466 17.62 2.27 20.71
N PHE A 467 16.72 3.20 21.02
CA PHE A 467 17.18 4.51 21.47
C PHE A 467 17.60 4.53 22.94
N GLY A 468 17.09 3.61 23.78
CA GLY A 468 17.51 3.44 25.14
C GLY A 468 18.92 2.85 25.28
N ALA A 469 19.42 2.08 24.32
CA ALA A 469 20.78 1.52 24.31
C ALA A 469 21.88 2.60 24.17
N VAL A 470 21.57 3.75 23.55
CA VAL A 470 22.55 4.82 23.31
C VAL A 470 23.08 5.44 24.60
N PRO A 471 22.24 5.94 25.54
CA PRO A 471 22.71 6.48 26.81
C PRO A 471 23.34 5.40 27.72
N VAL A 472 22.85 4.17 27.64
CA VAL A 472 23.40 3.02 28.38
C VAL A 472 24.88 2.80 28.01
N ARG A 473 25.18 2.73 26.72
CA ARG A 473 26.56 2.61 26.24
C ARG A 473 27.45 3.78 26.74
N GLN A 474 26.89 4.98 26.77
CA GLN A 474 27.61 6.17 27.19
C GLN A 474 27.95 6.10 28.71
N VAL A 475 27.00 5.68 29.56
CA VAL A 475 27.19 5.52 31.01
C VAL A 475 28.20 4.43 31.33
N LEU A 476 28.18 3.29 30.61
CA LEU A 476 29.11 2.18 30.82
C LEU A 476 30.58 2.53 30.53
N HIS A 477 30.85 3.51 29.67
CA HIS A 477 32.21 3.93 29.30
C HIS A 477 32.68 5.19 30.02
N THR A 478 31.92 5.69 31.01
CA THR A 478 32.26 6.89 31.77
C THR A 478 33.02 6.52 33.05
N ASP A 479 34.25 6.99 33.19
CA ASP A 479 35.03 6.82 34.43
C ASP A 479 34.54 7.82 35.49
N PRO A 480 33.93 7.34 36.62
CA PRO A 480 33.39 8.22 37.67
C PRO A 480 34.44 9.15 38.25
N TYR A 481 35.69 8.69 38.38
CA TYR A 481 36.77 9.47 38.95
C TYR A 481 37.15 10.69 38.09
N GLN A 482 37.21 10.51 36.78
CA GLN A 482 37.50 11.60 35.84
C GLN A 482 36.39 12.65 35.80
N VAL A 483 35.12 12.23 35.91
CA VAL A 483 33.95 13.13 35.91
C VAL A 483 33.92 14.02 37.15
N ILE A 484 34.32 13.50 38.31
CA ILE A 484 34.33 14.26 39.57
C ILE A 484 35.55 15.21 39.63
N LYS A 485 36.72 14.77 39.10
CA LYS A 485 37.98 15.51 39.18
C LYS A 485 38.10 16.62 38.11
N SER A 486 37.64 16.40 36.92
CA SER A 486 37.94 17.25 35.75
C SER A 486 36.89 18.29 35.37
N GLY A 487 35.88 18.51 36.21
CA GLY A 487 34.89 19.59 35.96
C GLY A 487 34.61 19.85 34.49
N SER A 488 34.09 18.88 33.76
CA SER A 488 33.61 18.96 32.37
C SER A 488 34.57 19.31 31.21
N THR A 489 35.88 19.24 31.38
CA THR A 489 36.82 19.38 30.27
C THR A 489 37.14 18.03 29.63
N GLY A 490 36.15 17.43 29.00
CA GLY A 490 36.41 16.29 28.14
C GLY A 490 37.25 16.75 26.95
N THR A 491 38.41 16.13 26.75
CA THR A 491 39.27 16.31 25.58
C THR A 491 38.43 16.30 24.31
N LEU A 492 38.34 17.44 23.66
CA LEU A 492 37.77 17.60 22.31
C LEU A 492 38.68 16.90 21.28
N GLY A 493 38.79 15.58 21.41
CA GLY A 493 39.51 14.76 20.44
C GLY A 493 38.76 14.70 19.12
N ARG A 494 39.49 14.70 18.05
CA ARG A 494 39.16 14.66 16.63
C ARG A 494 38.35 13.42 16.20
N ARG A 495 37.85 12.59 17.14
CA ARG A 495 37.16 11.31 16.86
C ARG A 495 35.65 11.55 16.60
N ILE A 496 35.13 10.87 15.55
CA ILE A 496 33.71 10.77 15.26
C ILE A 496 33.01 10.12 16.45
N THR A 497 32.00 10.80 17.01
CA THR A 497 31.23 10.29 18.14
C THR A 497 30.05 9.44 17.63
N VAL A 498 29.51 8.55 18.47
CA VAL A 498 28.29 7.78 18.14
C VAL A 498 27.16 8.70 17.73
N ARG A 499 27.08 9.88 18.35
CA ARG A 499 26.08 10.92 18.01
C ARG A 499 26.25 11.48 16.60
N ASP A 500 27.48 11.72 16.15
CA ASP A 500 27.78 12.17 14.79
C ASP A 500 27.37 11.11 13.76
N LEU A 501 27.67 9.83 14.07
CA LEU A 501 27.28 8.71 13.21
C LEU A 501 25.75 8.61 13.09
N LEU A 502 25.02 8.68 14.21
CA LEU A 502 23.55 8.66 14.22
C LEU A 502 22.96 9.81 13.41
N LEU A 503 23.54 11.02 13.51
CA LEU A 503 23.09 12.16 12.72
C LEU A 503 23.36 11.96 11.22
N VAL A 504 24.53 11.45 10.83
CA VAL A 504 24.84 11.14 9.41
C VAL A 504 23.86 10.12 8.85
N VAL A 505 23.58 9.04 9.59
CA VAL A 505 22.61 8.01 9.21
C VAL A 505 21.21 8.63 9.04
N GLN A 506 20.79 9.45 10.01
CA GLN A 506 19.48 10.13 9.96
C GLN A 506 19.35 11.06 8.75
N ILE A 507 20.40 11.86 8.47
CA ILE A 507 20.44 12.75 7.29
C ILE A 507 20.42 11.93 6.00
N ALA A 508 21.14 10.81 5.95
CA ALA A 508 21.14 9.92 4.79
C ALA A 508 19.76 9.31 4.52
N ILE A 509 19.09 8.85 5.57
CA ILE A 509 17.69 8.36 5.48
C ILE A 509 16.78 9.48 4.96
N CYS A 510 16.88 10.69 5.51
CA CYS A 510 16.10 11.83 5.05
C CYS A 510 16.32 12.12 3.55
N ALA A 511 17.58 12.12 3.10
CA ALA A 511 17.92 12.33 1.70
C ALA A 511 17.35 11.24 0.79
N VAL A 512 17.33 9.97 1.23
CA VAL A 512 16.65 8.87 0.50
C VAL A 512 15.15 9.15 0.37
N LEU A 513 14.48 9.53 1.47
CA LEU A 513 13.05 9.81 1.48
C LEU A 513 12.69 11.01 0.60
N VAL A 514 13.47 12.09 0.68
CA VAL A 514 13.28 13.28 -0.17
C VAL A 514 13.54 12.94 -1.64
N THR A 515 14.56 12.13 -1.95
CA THR A 515 14.83 11.66 -3.31
C THR A 515 13.64 10.86 -3.85
N SER A 516 13.13 9.89 -3.09
CA SER A 516 11.98 9.07 -3.48
C SER A 516 10.72 9.92 -3.71
N SER A 517 10.48 10.91 -2.85
CA SER A 517 9.37 11.85 -2.97
C SER A 517 9.48 12.72 -4.23
N LEU A 518 10.65 13.31 -4.51
CA LEU A 518 10.86 14.15 -5.69
C LEU A 518 10.81 13.35 -6.99
N VAL A 519 11.30 12.10 -6.98
CA VAL A 519 11.17 11.17 -8.11
C VAL A 519 9.68 10.90 -8.41
N ALA A 520 8.86 10.65 -7.38
CA ALA A 520 7.43 10.41 -7.55
C ALA A 520 6.68 11.66 -8.07
N VAL A 521 6.97 12.83 -7.50
CA VAL A 521 6.39 14.12 -7.97
C VAL A 521 6.76 14.36 -9.43
N ARG A 522 8.04 14.15 -9.78
CA ARG A 522 8.52 14.35 -11.16
C ARG A 522 7.88 13.37 -12.13
N GLY A 523 7.72 12.10 -11.74
CA GLY A 523 7.01 11.09 -12.53
C GLY A 523 5.56 11.50 -12.76
N LEU A 524 4.84 11.91 -11.72
CA LEU A 524 3.46 12.39 -11.83
C LEU A 524 3.37 13.62 -12.75
N MET A 525 4.26 14.59 -12.61
CA MET A 525 4.29 15.78 -13.48
C MET A 525 4.52 15.41 -14.94
N ARG A 526 5.41 14.46 -15.23
CA ARG A 526 5.61 13.95 -16.59
C ARG A 526 4.37 13.25 -17.12
N SER A 527 3.71 12.41 -16.29
CA SER A 527 2.48 11.74 -16.67
C SER A 527 1.38 12.72 -17.04
N LEU A 528 1.23 13.81 -16.27
CA LEU A 528 0.24 14.85 -16.54
C LEU A 528 0.49 15.66 -17.82
N HIS A 529 1.75 15.77 -18.27
CA HIS A 529 2.15 16.54 -19.46
C HIS A 529 2.55 15.63 -20.62
N SER A 530 2.27 14.30 -20.55
CA SER A 530 2.51 13.41 -21.68
C SER A 530 1.49 13.63 -22.78
N ASN A 531 1.90 13.38 -24.04
CA ASN A 531 0.94 13.32 -25.14
C ASN A 531 0.14 12.01 -25.01
N PHE A 532 -1.18 12.11 -24.82
CA PHE A 532 -2.06 10.96 -24.70
C PHE A 532 -2.51 10.40 -26.07
N GLY A 533 -2.29 11.14 -27.18
CA GLY A 533 -2.89 10.84 -28.47
C GLY A 533 -4.38 11.20 -28.54
N PHE A 534 -4.89 11.86 -27.51
CA PHE A 534 -6.24 12.43 -27.43
C PHE A 534 -6.26 13.61 -26.46
N GLU A 535 -7.22 14.50 -26.57
CA GLU A 535 -7.38 15.66 -25.70
C GLU A 535 -8.59 15.50 -24.76
N PRO A 536 -8.36 15.28 -23.44
CA PRO A 536 -9.46 15.09 -22.48
C PRO A 536 -10.16 16.38 -22.05
N GLN A 537 -9.57 17.55 -22.38
CA GLN A 537 -10.16 18.84 -22.02
C GLN A 537 -11.35 19.15 -22.92
N ASN A 538 -12.37 19.83 -22.39
CA ASN A 538 -13.58 20.21 -23.12
C ASN A 538 -14.34 19.02 -23.76
N ALA A 539 -14.17 17.82 -23.22
CA ALA A 539 -14.86 16.62 -23.66
C ALA A 539 -15.64 15.97 -22.51
N MET A 540 -16.88 15.62 -22.79
CA MET A 540 -17.72 14.82 -21.90
C MET A 540 -17.89 13.42 -22.46
N LEU A 541 -18.00 12.48 -21.55
CA LEU A 541 -18.24 11.08 -21.85
C LEU A 541 -19.67 10.72 -21.47
N VAL A 542 -20.33 9.98 -22.37
CA VAL A 542 -21.62 9.33 -22.09
C VAL A 542 -21.38 7.84 -22.28
N GLU A 543 -21.26 7.13 -21.17
CA GLU A 543 -21.03 5.69 -21.16
C GLU A 543 -22.37 4.97 -21.02
N THR A 544 -22.62 4.02 -21.90
CA THR A 544 -23.81 3.17 -21.86
C THR A 544 -23.50 1.81 -22.49
N ALA A 545 -24.19 0.81 -22.03
CA ALA A 545 -24.27 -0.49 -22.70
C ALA A 545 -25.70 -0.65 -23.27
N LEU A 546 -25.82 -0.58 -24.56
CA LEU A 546 -27.11 -0.68 -25.25
C LEU A 546 -27.80 -2.02 -25.00
N SER A 547 -27.05 -3.08 -24.73
CA SER A 547 -27.55 -4.39 -24.28
C SER A 547 -28.40 -4.30 -23.02
N MET A 548 -28.07 -3.38 -22.09
CA MET A 548 -28.85 -3.15 -20.85
C MET A 548 -30.27 -2.64 -21.15
N ALA A 549 -30.45 -2.00 -22.31
CA ALA A 549 -31.77 -1.59 -22.83
C ALA A 549 -32.34 -2.56 -23.86
N GLY A 550 -31.69 -3.72 -24.08
CA GLY A 550 -32.16 -4.78 -24.98
C GLY A 550 -31.76 -4.59 -26.45
N TYR A 551 -30.90 -3.62 -26.79
CA TYR A 551 -30.42 -3.43 -28.16
C TYR A 551 -29.22 -4.37 -28.43
N SER A 552 -29.24 -5.09 -29.57
CA SER A 552 -28.15 -5.98 -29.99
C SER A 552 -27.92 -5.89 -31.50
N GLY A 553 -26.75 -6.27 -31.99
CA GLY A 553 -26.44 -6.34 -33.43
C GLY A 553 -26.68 -5.03 -34.18
N ASP A 554 -27.42 -5.09 -35.25
CA ASP A 554 -27.73 -3.94 -36.12
C ASP A 554 -28.64 -2.89 -35.44
N ASP A 555 -29.49 -3.30 -34.48
CA ASP A 555 -30.31 -2.36 -33.70
C ASP A 555 -29.47 -1.51 -32.77
N ALA A 556 -28.45 -2.10 -32.16
CA ALA A 556 -27.48 -1.36 -31.36
C ALA A 556 -26.76 -0.31 -32.23
N LEU A 557 -26.30 -0.67 -33.42
CA LEU A 557 -25.64 0.24 -34.35
C LEU A 557 -26.58 1.40 -34.78
N THR A 558 -27.83 1.10 -35.05
CA THR A 558 -28.85 2.11 -35.41
C THR A 558 -29.07 3.08 -34.25
N MET A 559 -29.15 2.57 -33.02
CA MET A 559 -29.30 3.40 -31.82
C MET A 559 -28.05 4.23 -31.56
N GLN A 560 -26.86 3.68 -31.75
CA GLN A 560 -25.58 4.43 -31.62
C GLN A 560 -25.59 5.64 -32.56
N LYS A 561 -25.95 5.44 -33.84
CA LYS A 561 -26.02 6.52 -34.82
C LYS A 561 -27.03 7.58 -34.42
N ARG A 562 -28.24 7.16 -33.99
CA ARG A 562 -29.26 8.09 -33.50
C ARG A 562 -28.80 8.92 -32.33
N MET A 563 -28.08 8.31 -31.38
CA MET A 563 -27.49 9.01 -30.24
C MET A 563 -26.43 10.02 -30.68
N ILE A 564 -25.51 9.65 -31.59
CA ILE A 564 -24.50 10.56 -32.16
C ILE A 564 -25.18 11.77 -32.82
N ASP A 565 -26.16 11.54 -33.67
CA ASP A 565 -26.87 12.59 -34.41
C ASP A 565 -27.64 13.52 -33.45
N ALA A 566 -28.33 12.95 -32.45
CA ALA A 566 -29.10 13.73 -31.48
C ALA A 566 -28.20 14.57 -30.56
N LEU A 567 -27.08 14.02 -30.07
CA LEU A 567 -26.13 14.74 -29.24
C LEU A 567 -25.40 15.83 -30.04
N LYS A 568 -25.11 15.59 -31.31
CA LYS A 568 -24.51 16.61 -32.22
C LYS A 568 -25.45 17.77 -32.48
N ALA A 569 -26.76 17.58 -32.42
CA ALA A 569 -27.75 18.63 -32.57
C ALA A 569 -27.88 19.57 -31.37
N ILE A 570 -27.28 19.23 -30.20
CA ILE A 570 -27.29 20.10 -29.02
C ILE A 570 -26.47 21.37 -29.31
N PRO A 571 -27.02 22.57 -29.07
CA PRO A 571 -26.33 23.82 -29.33
C PRO A 571 -25.02 23.92 -28.57
N GLY A 572 -23.92 24.25 -29.28
CA GLY A 572 -22.58 24.37 -28.71
C GLY A 572 -21.77 23.07 -28.66
N VAL A 573 -22.32 21.95 -29.09
CA VAL A 573 -21.55 20.72 -29.35
C VAL A 573 -20.80 20.86 -30.67
N GLN A 574 -19.51 20.55 -30.67
CA GLN A 574 -18.63 20.67 -31.85
C GLN A 574 -18.55 19.34 -32.62
N SER A 575 -18.31 18.26 -31.89
CA SER A 575 -18.21 16.91 -32.46
C SER A 575 -18.66 15.86 -31.46
N VAL A 576 -19.18 14.76 -31.97
CA VAL A 576 -19.56 13.59 -31.15
C VAL A 576 -19.04 12.35 -31.87
N GLY A 577 -18.32 11.50 -31.17
CA GLY A 577 -17.87 10.22 -31.72
C GLY A 577 -18.02 9.10 -30.70
N SER A 578 -18.09 7.87 -31.16
CA SER A 578 -18.18 6.70 -30.28
C SER A 578 -16.93 5.84 -30.35
N VAL A 579 -16.63 5.20 -29.23
CA VAL A 579 -15.59 4.17 -29.10
C VAL A 579 -16.12 3.06 -28.20
N ASP A 580 -15.79 1.82 -28.50
CA ASP A 580 -16.23 0.67 -27.68
C ASP A 580 -15.61 0.71 -26.28
N ARG A 581 -14.38 1.21 -26.16
CA ARG A 581 -13.65 1.38 -24.90
C ARG A 581 -12.72 2.58 -24.97
N LEU A 582 -12.66 3.35 -23.91
CA LEU A 582 -11.77 4.50 -23.85
C LEU A 582 -10.30 4.07 -23.68
N PRO A 583 -9.35 4.77 -24.29
CA PRO A 583 -7.94 4.63 -23.95
C PRO A 583 -7.70 4.89 -22.46
N LEU A 584 -6.75 4.16 -21.86
CA LEU A 584 -6.41 4.20 -20.43
C LEU A 584 -7.55 3.75 -19.48
N TYR A 585 -8.58 3.10 -20.00
CA TYR A 585 -9.63 2.47 -19.21
C TYR A 585 -9.24 1.03 -18.81
N TYR A 586 -9.78 0.52 -17.72
CA TYR A 586 -9.50 -0.85 -17.24
C TYR A 586 -9.87 -1.91 -18.31
N GLY A 587 -8.91 -2.80 -18.61
CA GLY A 587 -9.09 -3.91 -19.55
C GLY A 587 -8.77 -3.50 -21.00
N ALA A 588 -7.51 -3.61 -21.38
CA ALA A 588 -7.10 -3.44 -22.77
C ALA A 588 -7.61 -4.60 -23.62
N ASN A 589 -8.24 -4.30 -24.78
CA ASN A 589 -8.46 -5.30 -25.82
C ASN A 589 -7.25 -5.26 -26.74
N ASP A 590 -6.45 -6.32 -26.73
CA ASP A 590 -5.35 -6.52 -27.67
C ASP A 590 -5.66 -7.68 -28.61
N SER A 591 -5.01 -7.69 -29.76
CA SER A 591 -5.13 -8.76 -30.75
C SER A 591 -3.78 -9.02 -31.39
N ASN A 592 -3.47 -10.31 -31.59
CA ASN A 592 -2.28 -10.71 -32.35
C ASN A 592 -2.41 -10.24 -33.81
N VAL A 593 -1.37 -9.62 -34.31
CA VAL A 593 -1.29 -9.10 -35.67
C VAL A 593 -0.17 -9.80 -36.44
N PHE A 594 -0.47 -10.20 -37.66
CA PHE A 594 0.41 -10.92 -38.55
C PHE A 594 0.66 -10.15 -39.86
N THR A 595 1.79 -10.35 -40.47
CA THR A 595 2.01 -9.81 -41.81
C THR A 595 1.08 -10.46 -42.84
N ASP A 596 0.77 -9.77 -43.95
CA ASP A 596 -0.11 -10.30 -45.02
C ASP A 596 0.41 -11.64 -45.56
N LYS A 597 1.73 -11.87 -45.54
CA LYS A 597 2.39 -13.08 -46.04
C LYS A 597 2.33 -14.28 -45.08
N THR A 598 2.02 -14.05 -43.82
CA THR A 598 2.01 -15.12 -42.81
C THR A 598 0.84 -16.07 -43.08
N SER A 599 1.15 -17.34 -43.27
CA SER A 599 0.16 -18.40 -43.47
C SER A 599 -0.24 -19.11 -42.17
N ASP A 600 0.71 -19.20 -41.22
CA ASP A 600 0.51 -19.84 -39.93
C ASP A 600 0.21 -18.77 -38.85
N LEU A 601 -1.07 -18.68 -38.48
CA LEU A 601 -1.60 -17.65 -37.55
C LEU A 601 -1.52 -18.06 -36.08
N ARG A 602 -0.62 -18.96 -35.70
CA ARG A 602 -0.36 -19.23 -34.29
C ARG A 602 0.19 -17.98 -33.59
N PRO A 603 -0.19 -17.72 -32.31
CA PRO A 603 0.30 -16.56 -31.57
C PRO A 603 1.83 -16.39 -31.56
N SER A 604 2.58 -17.51 -31.59
CA SER A 604 4.05 -17.49 -31.68
C SER A 604 4.62 -16.82 -32.95
N ASN A 605 3.81 -16.70 -33.99
CA ASN A 605 4.17 -16.09 -35.26
C ASN A 605 3.62 -14.67 -35.42
N ALA A 606 2.95 -14.15 -34.38
CA ALA A 606 2.50 -12.77 -34.38
C ALA A 606 3.71 -11.81 -34.39
N VAL A 607 3.62 -10.76 -35.18
CA VAL A 607 4.65 -9.71 -35.24
C VAL A 607 4.49 -8.74 -34.09
N ALA A 608 3.26 -8.54 -33.63
CA ALA A 608 2.94 -7.72 -32.47
C ALA A 608 1.55 -8.07 -31.90
N ASP A 609 1.37 -7.78 -30.62
CA ASP A 609 0.08 -7.62 -30.02
C ASP A 609 -0.30 -6.14 -30.09
N ALA A 610 -1.44 -5.81 -30.69
CA ALA A 610 -1.86 -4.44 -30.94
C ALA A 610 -3.16 -4.14 -30.17
N MET A 611 -3.19 -3.00 -29.50
CA MET A 611 -4.40 -2.49 -28.88
C MET A 611 -5.47 -2.27 -29.94
N MET A 612 -6.68 -2.73 -29.70
CA MET A 612 -7.77 -2.72 -30.66
C MET A 612 -8.96 -1.90 -30.13
N TYR A 613 -9.38 -0.94 -30.93
CA TYR A 613 -10.53 -0.06 -30.66
C TYR A 613 -11.52 -0.11 -31.81
N LYS A 614 -12.82 -0.12 -31.48
CA LYS A 614 -13.91 0.01 -32.47
C LYS A 614 -14.51 1.40 -32.35
N ILE A 615 -14.45 2.17 -33.41
CA ILE A 615 -14.79 3.60 -33.37
C ILE A 615 -15.79 3.99 -34.46
N SER A 616 -16.55 5.06 -34.18
CA SER A 616 -17.33 5.73 -35.25
C SER A 616 -16.42 6.60 -36.12
N PRO A 617 -16.84 6.98 -37.32
CA PRO A 617 -16.05 7.86 -38.19
C PRO A 617 -15.64 9.17 -37.56
N GLU A 618 -16.46 9.75 -36.70
CA GLU A 618 -16.23 11.06 -36.06
C GLU A 618 -15.36 10.99 -34.80
N TYR A 619 -14.91 9.78 -34.35
CA TYR A 619 -14.21 9.62 -33.08
C TYR A 619 -12.92 10.42 -33.02
N PHE A 620 -12.11 10.41 -34.07
CA PHE A 620 -10.82 11.13 -34.08
C PHE A 620 -10.99 12.63 -33.97
N ASP A 621 -12.06 13.19 -34.59
CA ASP A 621 -12.40 14.62 -34.45
C ASP A 621 -12.86 14.92 -33.02
N ALA A 622 -13.69 14.04 -32.42
CA ALA A 622 -14.14 14.20 -31.04
C ALA A 622 -13.00 14.01 -30.03
N ALA A 623 -12.05 13.12 -30.29
CA ALA A 623 -10.87 12.87 -29.47
C ALA A 623 -9.73 13.88 -29.71
N HIS A 624 -9.78 14.72 -30.77
CA HIS A 624 -8.68 15.54 -31.24
C HIS A 624 -7.38 14.76 -31.51
N THR A 625 -7.54 13.53 -32.06
CA THR A 625 -6.41 12.69 -32.45
C THR A 625 -5.94 13.08 -33.86
N THR A 626 -4.66 13.37 -34.04
CA THR A 626 -4.11 13.89 -35.30
C THR A 626 -3.93 12.78 -36.34
N LEU A 627 -4.56 12.93 -37.52
CA LEU A 627 -4.29 12.10 -38.70
C LEU A 627 -2.95 12.52 -39.32
N LEU A 628 -2.04 11.57 -39.48
CA LEU A 628 -0.70 11.81 -40.03
C LEU A 628 -0.59 11.49 -41.52
N ALA A 629 -1.33 10.48 -41.97
CA ALA A 629 -1.35 10.06 -43.39
C ALA A 629 -2.62 9.26 -43.72
N GLY A 630 -3.04 9.27 -44.99
CA GLY A 630 -4.18 8.53 -45.46
C GLY A 630 -5.53 9.22 -45.18
N ARG A 631 -6.57 8.42 -44.86
CA ARG A 631 -7.93 8.90 -44.56
C ARG A 631 -8.43 8.27 -43.24
N ILE A 632 -9.42 8.89 -42.65
CA ILE A 632 -10.24 8.31 -41.57
C ILE A 632 -11.41 7.51 -42.18
N PHE A 633 -12.20 6.86 -41.32
CA PHE A 633 -13.40 6.10 -41.73
C PHE A 633 -14.51 7.01 -42.20
N THR A 634 -15.43 6.41 -42.99
CA THR A 634 -16.71 7.01 -43.37
C THR A 634 -17.83 6.04 -43.05
N TRP A 635 -19.08 6.51 -43.06
CA TRP A 635 -20.26 5.65 -42.86
C TRP A 635 -20.47 4.63 -43.98
N HIS A 636 -19.66 4.67 -45.05
CA HIS A 636 -19.63 3.67 -46.14
C HIS A 636 -18.64 2.52 -45.89
N ASP A 637 -17.77 2.63 -44.87
CA ASP A 637 -16.86 1.56 -44.45
C ASP A 637 -17.65 0.56 -43.56
N ASP A 638 -18.73 -0.03 -44.11
CA ASP A 638 -19.70 -0.91 -43.45
C ASP A 638 -19.34 -2.42 -43.59
N LYS A 639 -20.23 -3.29 -43.11
CA LYS A 639 -20.06 -4.75 -43.16
C LYS A 639 -19.90 -5.32 -44.57
N ASN A 640 -20.36 -4.63 -45.60
CA ASN A 640 -20.32 -5.05 -47.00
C ASN A 640 -19.09 -4.51 -47.73
N SER A 641 -18.34 -3.58 -47.12
CA SER A 641 -17.11 -3.01 -47.69
C SER A 641 -15.87 -3.84 -47.28
N PRO A 642 -14.74 -3.70 -47.99
CA PRO A 642 -13.49 -4.33 -47.57
C PRO A 642 -13.13 -3.96 -46.13
N ARG A 643 -12.53 -4.92 -45.41
CA ARG A 643 -12.07 -4.67 -44.05
C ARG A 643 -10.96 -3.62 -44.02
N VAL A 644 -11.13 -2.57 -43.23
CA VAL A 644 -10.19 -1.46 -43.13
C VAL A 644 -9.83 -1.16 -41.68
N ALA A 645 -8.63 -0.61 -41.52
CA ALA A 645 -8.14 -0.13 -40.22
C ALA A 645 -7.42 1.21 -40.36
N VAL A 646 -7.53 2.05 -39.34
CA VAL A 646 -6.62 3.15 -39.07
C VAL A 646 -5.67 2.69 -37.97
N ILE A 647 -4.37 2.93 -38.13
CA ILE A 647 -3.32 2.47 -37.21
C ILE A 647 -2.54 3.64 -36.65
N ASN A 648 -1.86 3.47 -35.48
CA ASN A 648 -0.93 4.47 -35.00
C ASN A 648 0.46 4.33 -35.65
N ARG A 649 1.32 5.30 -35.44
CA ARG A 649 2.69 5.34 -36.00
C ARG A 649 3.53 4.14 -35.53
N GLU A 650 3.43 3.74 -34.29
CA GLU A 650 4.16 2.60 -33.71
C GLU A 650 3.76 1.27 -34.36
N PHE A 651 2.47 1.05 -34.63
CA PHE A 651 2.00 -0.09 -35.40
C PHE A 651 2.63 -0.11 -36.81
N ALA A 652 2.59 1.05 -37.51
CA ALA A 652 3.20 1.17 -38.83
C ALA A 652 4.70 0.84 -38.80
N ARG A 653 5.42 1.29 -37.78
CA ARG A 653 6.85 1.01 -37.59
C ARG A 653 7.12 -0.48 -37.34
N LYS A 654 6.36 -1.13 -36.43
CA LYS A 654 6.58 -2.53 -36.04
C LYS A 654 6.23 -3.53 -37.14
N ILE A 655 5.11 -3.31 -37.86
CA ILE A 655 4.58 -4.27 -38.83
C ILE A 655 5.15 -4.02 -40.24
N PHE A 656 5.26 -2.75 -40.65
CA PHE A 656 5.65 -2.37 -42.03
C PHE A 656 7.05 -1.76 -42.11
N GLY A 657 7.69 -1.47 -40.99
CA GLY A 657 9.00 -0.84 -40.89
C GLY A 657 8.95 0.68 -41.05
N SER A 658 8.01 1.27 -41.76
CA SER A 658 7.84 2.71 -41.85
C SER A 658 6.38 3.12 -42.14
N ALA A 659 6.02 4.35 -41.76
CA ALA A 659 4.70 4.91 -42.02
C ALA A 659 4.43 5.14 -43.52
N ALA A 660 5.46 5.39 -44.30
CA ALA A 660 5.33 5.71 -45.73
C ALA A 660 4.75 4.58 -46.59
N ILE A 661 5.02 3.33 -46.21
CA ILE A 661 4.60 2.14 -46.97
C ILE A 661 3.36 1.47 -46.35
N ALA A 662 2.94 1.91 -45.17
CA ALA A 662 1.86 1.27 -44.44
C ALA A 662 0.48 1.57 -45.00
N VAL A 663 0.19 2.79 -45.50
CA VAL A 663 -1.09 3.15 -46.08
C VAL A 663 -1.27 2.37 -47.39
N GLY A 664 -2.43 1.70 -47.54
CA GLY A 664 -2.75 0.82 -48.66
C GLY A 664 -2.26 -0.62 -48.50
N SER A 665 -1.35 -0.89 -47.56
CA SER A 665 -0.85 -2.23 -47.24
C SER A 665 -1.88 -3.04 -46.41
N TYR A 666 -1.64 -4.35 -46.31
CA TYR A 666 -2.53 -5.28 -45.64
C TYR A 666 -1.78 -5.99 -44.49
N PHE A 667 -2.53 -6.30 -43.46
CA PHE A 667 -2.14 -7.20 -42.38
C PHE A 667 -3.25 -8.22 -42.10
N LYS A 668 -2.96 -9.27 -41.35
CA LYS A 668 -3.95 -10.26 -40.92
C LYS A 668 -4.17 -10.19 -39.45
N MET A 669 -5.42 -10.32 -39.06
CA MET A 669 -5.84 -10.52 -37.67
C MET A 669 -5.77 -12.01 -37.30
N ARG A 670 -5.95 -12.32 -36.00
CA ARG A 670 -5.91 -13.70 -35.48
C ARG A 670 -6.91 -14.65 -36.16
N ASP A 671 -8.07 -14.17 -36.53
CA ASP A 671 -9.12 -14.92 -37.26
C ASP A 671 -8.80 -15.14 -38.74
N GLY A 672 -7.67 -14.64 -39.23
CA GLY A 672 -7.27 -14.68 -40.63
C GLY A 672 -7.85 -13.55 -41.47
N THR A 673 -8.65 -12.67 -40.91
CA THR A 673 -9.24 -11.53 -41.60
C THR A 673 -8.15 -10.61 -42.13
N ARG A 674 -8.11 -10.43 -43.45
CA ARG A 674 -7.19 -9.54 -44.14
C ARG A 674 -7.72 -8.11 -44.10
N THR A 675 -7.00 -7.20 -43.46
CA THR A 675 -7.43 -5.84 -43.19
C THR A 675 -6.51 -4.84 -43.86
N GLN A 676 -7.04 -3.86 -44.58
CA GLN A 676 -6.28 -2.83 -45.27
C GLN A 676 -6.08 -1.62 -44.38
N VAL A 677 -4.87 -1.09 -44.32
CA VAL A 677 -4.56 0.16 -43.65
C VAL A 677 -5.01 1.33 -44.54
N VAL A 678 -5.92 2.16 -44.05
CA VAL A 678 -6.42 3.33 -44.79
C VAL A 678 -5.90 4.65 -44.22
N GLY A 679 -5.45 4.68 -43.00
CA GLY A 679 -4.88 5.87 -42.37
C GLY A 679 -3.91 5.58 -41.23
N ILE A 680 -3.13 6.57 -40.89
CA ILE A 680 -2.17 6.55 -39.77
C ILE A 680 -2.43 7.77 -38.88
N VAL A 681 -2.60 7.52 -37.59
CA VAL A 681 -2.73 8.55 -36.55
C VAL A 681 -1.48 8.62 -35.68
N GLU A 682 -1.39 9.67 -34.87
CA GLU A 682 -0.33 9.83 -33.89
C GLU A 682 -0.33 8.74 -32.85
N ASP A 683 0.82 8.55 -32.16
CA ASP A 683 0.92 7.60 -31.06
C ASP A 683 0.22 8.16 -29.83
N GLY A 684 -0.47 7.28 -29.08
CA GLY A 684 -1.18 7.59 -27.86
C GLY A 684 -0.71 6.74 -26.67
N LYS A 685 -1.42 6.91 -25.54
CA LYS A 685 -1.36 6.05 -24.36
C LYS A 685 -2.64 5.24 -24.29
N TYR A 686 -2.53 3.92 -24.22
CA TYR A 686 -3.67 3.02 -24.39
C TYR A 686 -3.97 2.18 -23.16
N ALA A 687 -2.99 1.48 -22.59
CA ALA A 687 -3.18 0.62 -21.43
C ALA A 687 -2.74 1.28 -20.12
N SER A 688 -1.66 2.06 -20.16
CA SER A 688 -1.07 2.70 -18.98
C SER A 688 -0.36 3.99 -19.38
N LEU A 689 -0.43 4.98 -18.50
CA LEU A 689 0.39 6.21 -18.66
C LEU A 689 1.88 5.91 -18.67
N ALA A 690 2.26 4.76 -18.13
CA ALA A 690 3.63 4.31 -17.93
C ALA A 690 4.18 3.52 -19.12
N GLU A 691 3.36 3.14 -20.07
CA GLU A 691 3.75 2.29 -21.18
C GLU A 691 4.75 2.96 -22.14
N ASP A 692 5.64 2.16 -22.72
CA ASP A 692 6.34 2.52 -23.94
C ASP A 692 5.34 2.62 -25.10
N PRO A 693 5.67 3.31 -26.21
CA PRO A 693 4.78 3.36 -27.38
C PRO A 693 4.31 1.96 -27.79
N GLN A 694 2.99 1.76 -27.78
CA GLN A 694 2.35 0.49 -28.13
C GLN A 694 1.71 0.58 -29.51
N PRO A 695 1.74 -0.52 -30.31
CA PRO A 695 0.96 -0.58 -31.54
C PRO A 695 -0.53 -0.55 -31.21
N ALA A 696 -1.27 0.27 -31.93
CA ALA A 696 -2.72 0.36 -31.81
C ALA A 696 -3.39 0.38 -33.18
N MET A 697 -4.55 -0.26 -33.26
CA MET A 697 -5.40 -0.28 -34.45
C MET A 697 -6.81 0.13 -34.08
N PHE A 698 -7.41 0.89 -34.96
CA PHE A 698 -8.77 1.35 -34.86
C PHE A 698 -9.56 0.72 -36.01
N LEU A 699 -10.72 0.15 -35.70
CA LEU A 699 -11.61 -0.52 -36.63
C LEU A 699 -12.97 0.21 -36.70
N PRO A 700 -13.63 0.27 -37.85
CA PRO A 700 -14.95 0.90 -37.92
C PRO A 700 -15.99 0.05 -37.15
N VAL A 701 -16.75 0.70 -36.26
CA VAL A 701 -17.86 0.05 -35.53
C VAL A 701 -18.89 -0.57 -36.47
N LEU A 702 -19.03 -0.03 -37.68
CA LEU A 702 -19.90 -0.51 -38.73
C LEU A 702 -19.54 -1.92 -39.23
N GLN A 703 -18.26 -2.31 -39.12
CA GLN A 703 -17.79 -3.64 -39.53
C GLN A 703 -17.82 -4.66 -38.37
N SER A 704 -17.93 -4.20 -37.13
CA SER A 704 -17.92 -5.05 -35.95
C SER A 704 -18.68 -4.38 -34.80
N PRO A 705 -20.03 -4.35 -34.85
CA PRO A 705 -20.86 -3.66 -33.85
C PRO A 705 -20.58 -4.19 -32.43
N LYS A 706 -20.63 -3.28 -31.44
CA LYS A 706 -20.57 -3.58 -30.01
C LYS A 706 -21.73 -2.84 -29.31
N SER A 707 -22.30 -3.48 -28.28
CA SER A 707 -23.40 -2.89 -27.50
C SER A 707 -22.85 -1.92 -26.43
N GLU A 708 -21.67 -2.21 -25.88
CA GLU A 708 -20.97 -1.29 -24.99
C GLU A 708 -20.33 -0.16 -25.82
N MET A 709 -20.53 1.06 -25.38
CA MET A 709 -19.93 2.24 -26.01
C MET A 709 -19.74 3.39 -25.05
N SER A 710 -18.72 4.18 -25.36
CA SER A 710 -18.51 5.51 -24.78
C SER A 710 -18.64 6.56 -25.88
N LEU A 711 -19.59 7.48 -25.74
CA LEU A 711 -19.70 8.64 -26.62
C LEU A 711 -18.83 9.75 -26.08
N VAL A 712 -17.95 10.27 -26.92
CA VAL A 712 -17.12 11.46 -26.63
C VAL A 712 -17.84 12.67 -27.22
N VAL A 713 -18.30 13.58 -26.37
CA VAL A 713 -19.02 14.80 -26.73
C VAL A 713 -18.12 15.99 -26.47
N ARG A 714 -17.63 16.62 -27.53
CA ARG A 714 -16.75 17.80 -27.43
C ARG A 714 -17.55 19.09 -27.49
N SER A 715 -17.31 19.97 -26.51
CA SER A 715 -18.03 21.23 -26.41
C SER A 715 -17.27 22.23 -25.54
N ASN A 716 -17.34 23.51 -25.86
CA ASN A 716 -16.80 24.61 -25.04
C ASN A 716 -17.82 25.16 -24.02
N ARG A 717 -19.00 24.51 -23.90
CA ARG A 717 -20.01 24.90 -22.91
C ARG A 717 -19.60 24.47 -21.51
N ASP A 718 -20.22 25.11 -20.52
CA ASP A 718 -20.13 24.68 -19.13
C ASP A 718 -20.52 23.20 -18.97
N PRO A 719 -19.68 22.35 -18.33
CA PRO A 719 -19.93 20.93 -18.23
C PRO A 719 -21.26 20.55 -17.55
N GLN A 720 -21.74 21.36 -16.58
CA GLN A 720 -22.99 21.05 -15.87
C GLN A 720 -24.21 21.30 -16.77
N GLN A 721 -24.20 22.41 -17.54
CA GLN A 721 -25.26 22.72 -18.48
C GLN A 721 -25.29 21.70 -19.64
N LEU A 722 -24.11 21.31 -20.12
CA LEU A 722 -24.00 20.30 -21.16
C LEU A 722 -24.48 18.92 -20.67
N ALA A 723 -24.14 18.53 -19.44
CA ALA A 723 -24.60 17.29 -18.85
C ALA A 723 -26.15 17.23 -18.74
N ALA A 724 -26.78 18.34 -18.35
CA ALA A 724 -28.24 18.43 -18.28
C ALA A 724 -28.88 18.28 -19.67
N ALA A 725 -28.32 18.94 -20.68
CA ALA A 725 -28.79 18.82 -22.05
C ALA A 725 -28.58 17.41 -22.62
N ILE A 726 -27.41 16.79 -22.38
CA ILE A 726 -27.16 15.39 -22.78
C ILE A 726 -28.17 14.46 -22.11
N LYS A 727 -28.39 14.66 -20.79
CA LYS A 727 -29.33 13.82 -20.03
C LYS A 727 -30.74 13.87 -20.62
N SER A 728 -31.29 15.06 -20.89
CA SER A 728 -32.63 15.18 -21.49
C SER A 728 -32.65 14.53 -22.87
N THR A 729 -31.66 14.79 -23.73
CA THR A 729 -31.60 14.22 -25.09
C THR A 729 -31.57 12.67 -25.08
N VAL A 730 -30.77 12.07 -24.22
CA VAL A 730 -30.69 10.60 -24.13
C VAL A 730 -31.97 10.01 -23.55
N GLN A 731 -32.58 10.64 -22.54
CA GLN A 731 -33.86 10.21 -21.98
C GLN A 731 -35.02 10.33 -22.97
N GLU A 732 -35.00 11.31 -23.89
CA GLU A 732 -35.98 11.45 -24.97
C GLU A 732 -35.81 10.33 -26.01
N LEU A 733 -34.63 9.83 -26.24
CA LEU A 733 -34.37 8.72 -27.16
C LEU A 733 -34.84 7.38 -26.59
N ASP A 734 -34.46 7.11 -25.34
CA ASP A 734 -34.90 5.93 -24.57
C ASP A 734 -34.81 6.21 -23.06
N ALA A 735 -35.99 6.37 -22.41
CA ALA A 735 -36.06 6.61 -20.97
C ALA A 735 -35.57 5.42 -20.12
N GLY A 736 -35.52 4.21 -20.69
CA GLY A 736 -35.05 2.99 -20.00
C GLY A 736 -33.58 2.68 -20.19
N LEU A 737 -32.81 3.49 -20.93
CA LEU A 737 -31.39 3.28 -21.16
C LEU A 737 -30.58 3.78 -19.95
N PRO A 738 -29.87 2.93 -19.23
CA PRO A 738 -28.95 3.37 -18.21
C PRO A 738 -27.70 3.99 -18.84
N PHE A 739 -27.30 5.16 -18.36
CA PHE A 739 -26.09 5.84 -18.84
C PHE A 739 -25.43 6.64 -17.74
N THR A 740 -24.12 6.86 -17.87
CA THR A 740 -23.31 7.69 -16.98
C THR A 740 -22.72 8.85 -17.76
N ILE A 741 -22.80 10.07 -17.20
CA ILE A 741 -22.22 11.27 -17.79
C ILE A 741 -21.09 11.77 -16.89
N ARG A 742 -19.91 11.99 -17.48
CA ARG A 742 -18.75 12.54 -16.77
C ARG A 742 -17.84 13.31 -17.71
N THR A 743 -16.94 14.13 -17.19
CA THR A 743 -15.89 14.75 -18.01
C THR A 743 -14.77 13.74 -18.30
N TRP A 744 -14.17 13.76 -19.48
CA TRP A 744 -13.05 12.90 -19.83
C TRP A 744 -11.85 13.13 -18.94
N SER A 745 -11.61 14.39 -18.51
CA SER A 745 -10.58 14.72 -17.52
C SER A 745 -10.77 13.99 -16.20
N ARG A 746 -12.02 13.82 -15.73
CA ARG A 746 -12.31 13.06 -14.50
C ARG A 746 -12.10 11.57 -14.66
N GLU A 747 -12.37 11.03 -15.85
CA GLU A 747 -12.08 9.63 -16.15
C GLU A 747 -10.56 9.36 -16.16
N LEU A 748 -9.77 10.28 -16.72
CA LEU A 748 -8.32 10.20 -16.70
C LEU A 748 -7.76 10.23 -15.25
N GLU A 749 -8.48 10.82 -14.29
CA GLU A 749 -8.11 10.75 -12.87
C GLU A 749 -8.05 9.32 -12.34
N SER A 750 -8.86 8.42 -12.88
CA SER A 750 -8.84 6.99 -12.53
C SER A 750 -7.53 6.33 -12.98
N ALA A 751 -7.08 6.62 -14.19
CA ALA A 751 -5.78 6.15 -14.69
C ALA A 751 -4.58 6.74 -13.92
N LEU A 752 -4.72 7.97 -13.42
CA LEU A 752 -3.70 8.65 -12.61
C LEU A 752 -3.70 8.20 -11.15
N PHE A 753 -4.74 7.49 -10.69
CA PHE A 753 -4.91 7.14 -9.29
C PHE A 753 -3.69 6.43 -8.68
N PRO A 754 -3.09 5.37 -9.28
CA PRO A 754 -1.91 4.71 -8.73
C PRO A 754 -0.72 5.66 -8.57
N SER A 755 -0.44 6.51 -9.57
CA SER A 755 0.66 7.49 -9.55
C SER A 755 0.43 8.59 -8.51
N ARG A 756 -0.83 9.05 -8.33
CA ARG A 756 -1.20 10.01 -7.28
C ARG A 756 -1.04 9.42 -5.89
N MET A 757 -1.46 8.16 -5.69
CA MET A 757 -1.30 7.47 -4.41
C MET A 757 0.17 7.23 -4.05
N ALA A 758 0.97 6.82 -5.02
CA ALA A 758 2.42 6.69 -4.83
C ALA A 758 3.05 8.05 -4.46
N THR A 759 2.71 9.11 -5.18
CA THR A 759 3.23 10.46 -4.92
C THR A 759 2.80 10.99 -3.55
N LEU A 760 1.53 10.80 -3.17
CA LEU A 760 1.02 11.21 -1.86
C LEU A 760 1.72 10.44 -0.73
N SER A 761 1.79 9.12 -0.83
CA SER A 761 2.41 8.27 0.19
C SER A 761 3.89 8.58 0.38
N LEU A 762 4.66 8.66 -0.72
CA LEU A 762 6.08 9.00 -0.69
C LEU A 762 6.29 10.47 -0.26
N GLY A 763 5.39 11.38 -0.64
CA GLY A 763 5.40 12.79 -0.21
C GLY A 763 5.24 12.93 1.30
N VAL A 764 4.25 12.26 1.88
CA VAL A 764 4.05 12.24 3.35
C VAL A 764 5.28 11.68 4.07
N LEU A 765 5.84 10.55 3.61
CA LEU A 765 7.06 10.00 4.19
C LEU A 765 8.26 10.94 4.02
N GLY A 766 8.37 11.63 2.88
CA GLY A 766 9.41 12.64 2.63
C GLY A 766 9.31 13.83 3.60
N VAL A 767 8.11 14.36 3.81
CA VAL A 767 7.86 15.44 4.78
C VAL A 767 8.17 14.98 6.20
N MET A 768 7.77 13.77 6.59
CA MET A 768 8.12 13.21 7.90
C MET A 768 9.63 13.09 8.09
N GLY A 769 10.35 12.60 7.08
CA GLY A 769 11.81 12.54 7.08
C GLY A 769 12.45 13.92 7.22
N ALA A 770 11.92 14.93 6.52
CA ALA A 770 12.37 16.31 6.60
C ALA A 770 12.19 16.89 8.01
N VAL A 771 11.02 16.72 8.62
CA VAL A 771 10.74 17.17 9.99
C VAL A 771 11.68 16.50 11.00
N LEU A 772 11.92 15.19 10.86
CA LEU A 772 12.86 14.46 11.71
C LEU A 772 14.30 14.97 11.51
N SER A 773 14.70 15.27 10.28
CA SER A 773 16.04 15.80 9.98
C SER A 773 16.24 17.19 10.58
N ILE A 774 15.25 18.09 10.44
CA ILE A 774 15.29 19.41 11.07
C ILE A 774 15.48 19.28 12.58
N THR A 775 14.71 18.44 13.26
CA THR A 775 14.80 18.26 14.72
C THR A 775 16.14 17.68 15.15
N GLY A 776 16.72 16.75 14.38
CA GLY A 776 18.03 16.16 14.65
C GLY A 776 19.18 17.16 14.46
N ILE A 777 19.21 17.87 13.33
CA ILE A 777 20.22 18.88 13.04
C ILE A 777 20.12 20.05 14.04
N PHE A 778 18.89 20.51 14.33
CA PHE A 778 18.64 21.55 15.36
C PHE A 778 19.18 21.12 16.73
N GLY A 779 18.87 19.91 17.19
CA GLY A 779 19.34 19.38 18.48
C GLY A 779 20.87 19.33 18.56
N MET A 780 21.55 18.93 17.47
CA MET A 780 23.01 18.90 17.41
C MET A 780 23.59 20.33 17.39
N ALA A 781 23.06 21.21 16.59
CA ALA A 781 23.51 22.61 16.47
C ALA A 781 23.31 23.35 17.79
N ALA A 782 22.15 23.24 18.42
CA ALA A 782 21.86 23.83 19.73
C ALA A 782 22.81 23.33 20.82
N TYR A 783 23.09 22.03 20.87
CA TYR A 783 24.03 21.45 21.81
C TYR A 783 25.48 21.91 21.56
N SER A 784 25.89 21.98 20.28
CA SER A 784 27.24 22.47 19.92
C SER A 784 27.46 23.90 20.36
N VAL A 785 26.44 24.77 20.17
CA VAL A 785 26.47 26.16 20.65
C VAL A 785 26.48 26.21 22.16
N SER A 786 25.58 25.48 22.85
CA SER A 786 25.48 25.50 24.32
C SER A 786 26.79 25.09 25.02
N LYS A 787 27.46 24.04 24.52
CA LYS A 787 28.77 23.59 25.09
C LYS A 787 29.93 24.55 24.86
N ARG A 788 29.82 25.44 23.89
CA ARG A 788 30.89 26.36 23.49
C ARG A 788 30.57 27.83 23.81
N LEU A 789 29.51 28.10 24.59
CA LEU A 789 29.10 29.48 24.89
C LEU A 789 30.24 30.31 25.47
N LYS A 790 31.00 29.79 26.45
CA LYS A 790 32.17 30.46 27.03
C LYS A 790 33.27 30.72 25.97
N GLU A 791 33.62 29.70 25.14
CA GLU A 791 34.60 29.84 24.06
C GLU A 791 34.17 30.90 23.02
N LEU A 792 32.89 30.87 22.64
CA LEU A 792 32.31 31.83 21.69
C LEU A 792 32.26 33.26 22.28
N GLY A 793 31.92 33.39 23.57
CA GLY A 793 31.93 34.68 24.29
C GLY A 793 33.33 35.30 24.37
N ILE A 794 34.37 34.48 24.73
CA ILE A 794 35.76 34.92 24.72
C ILE A 794 36.22 35.38 23.35
N ARG A 795 35.91 34.62 22.30
CA ARG A 795 36.25 34.99 20.91
C ARG A 795 35.59 36.30 20.48
N MET A 796 34.30 36.51 20.84
CA MET A 796 33.61 37.76 20.57
C MET A 796 34.22 38.94 21.35
N ALA A 797 34.58 38.74 22.59
CA ALA A 797 35.29 39.75 23.41
C ALA A 797 36.64 40.14 22.79
N LEU A 798 37.32 39.21 22.09
CA LEU A 798 38.57 39.40 21.37
C LEU A 798 38.39 39.96 19.96
N GLY A 799 37.16 40.34 19.53
CA GLY A 799 36.88 40.94 18.25
C GLY A 799 36.63 39.97 17.06
N ALA A 800 36.34 38.72 17.32
CA ALA A 800 36.04 37.75 16.24
C ALA A 800 34.82 38.16 15.40
N ARG A 801 34.91 38.03 14.05
CA ARG A 801 33.83 38.36 13.14
C ARG A 801 32.66 37.35 13.27
N PRO A 802 31.40 37.75 13.05
CA PRO A 802 30.23 36.88 13.11
C PRO A 802 30.37 35.59 12.28
N ARG A 803 31.02 35.65 11.11
CA ARG A 803 31.29 34.48 10.23
C ARG A 803 32.21 33.45 10.89
N GLU A 804 33.22 33.89 11.67
CA GLU A 804 34.17 33.00 12.37
C GLU A 804 33.49 32.29 13.55
N VAL A 805 32.63 33.06 14.27
CA VAL A 805 31.81 32.52 15.36
C VAL A 805 30.86 31.44 14.82
N LEU A 806 30.14 31.72 13.74
CA LEU A 806 29.22 30.78 13.07
C LEU A 806 29.99 29.55 12.56
N HIS A 807 31.11 29.72 11.87
CA HIS A 807 31.92 28.62 11.38
C HIS A 807 32.41 27.69 12.51
N THR A 808 32.80 28.25 13.64
CA THR A 808 33.24 27.49 14.82
C THR A 808 32.07 26.74 15.49
N ALA A 809 30.88 27.39 15.57
CA ALA A 809 29.71 26.86 16.24
C ALA A 809 29.01 25.78 15.39
N LEU A 810 28.85 26.02 14.08
CA LEU A 810 28.00 25.20 13.17
C LEU A 810 28.79 24.40 12.14
N GLY A 811 30.11 24.66 11.94
CA GLY A 811 30.89 24.03 10.87
C GLY A 811 30.90 22.49 10.92
N ARG A 812 30.85 21.91 12.14
CA ARG A 812 30.74 20.44 12.32
C ARG A 812 29.37 19.94 11.84
N ALA A 813 28.28 20.62 12.17
CA ALA A 813 26.93 20.23 11.74
C ALA A 813 26.78 20.28 10.21
N PHE A 814 27.34 21.30 9.55
CA PHE A 814 27.34 21.41 8.08
C PHE A 814 28.20 20.33 7.41
N LYS A 815 29.35 19.95 7.97
CA LYS A 815 30.15 18.83 7.46
C LYS A 815 29.39 17.50 7.51
N LEU A 816 28.73 17.22 8.64
CA LEU A 816 27.91 16.01 8.81
C LEU A 816 26.69 16.03 7.88
N LEU A 817 26.07 17.19 7.67
CA LEU A 817 24.99 17.36 6.71
C LEU A 817 25.47 17.04 5.28
N ALA A 818 26.62 17.57 4.86
CA ALA A 818 27.17 17.30 3.53
C ALA A 818 27.47 15.80 3.33
N ILE A 819 28.11 15.15 4.31
CA ILE A 819 28.44 13.71 4.26
C ILE A 819 27.13 12.86 4.21
N GLY A 820 26.18 13.14 5.11
CA GLY A 820 24.92 12.42 5.18
C GLY A 820 24.09 12.63 3.91
N SER A 821 24.02 13.85 3.38
CA SER A 821 23.31 14.15 2.13
C SER A 821 23.93 13.46 0.91
N ALA A 822 25.27 13.44 0.80
CA ALA A 822 25.97 12.72 -0.28
C ALA A 822 25.74 11.22 -0.20
N ALA A 823 25.89 10.61 0.98
CA ALA A 823 25.61 9.19 1.19
C ALA A 823 24.12 8.85 0.89
N GLY A 824 23.19 9.67 1.39
CA GLY A 824 21.77 9.48 1.17
C GLY A 824 21.34 9.69 -0.30
N LEU A 825 21.95 10.62 -1.02
CA LEU A 825 21.73 10.81 -2.44
C LEU A 825 22.18 9.58 -3.25
N LEU A 826 23.35 9.03 -2.95
CA LEU A 826 23.83 7.79 -3.57
C LEU A 826 22.91 6.60 -3.30
N LEU A 827 22.50 6.42 -2.04
CA LEU A 827 21.55 5.38 -1.65
C LEU A 827 20.16 5.62 -2.29
N GLY A 828 19.71 6.87 -2.39
CA GLY A 828 18.46 7.27 -3.04
C GLY A 828 18.46 6.95 -4.53
N ILE A 829 19.56 7.17 -5.23
CA ILE A 829 19.73 6.78 -6.64
C ILE A 829 19.66 5.25 -6.80
N LEU A 830 20.25 4.48 -5.89
CA LEU A 830 20.15 3.03 -5.89
C LEU A 830 18.73 2.54 -5.59
N ALA A 831 18.08 3.09 -4.56
CA ALA A 831 16.71 2.76 -4.19
C ALA A 831 15.70 3.15 -5.28
N SER A 832 15.91 4.27 -5.97
CA SER A 832 15.00 4.72 -7.03
C SER A 832 15.03 3.80 -8.27
N ARG A 833 16.04 2.94 -8.47
CA ARG A 833 15.98 1.87 -9.48
C ARG A 833 14.90 0.84 -9.16
N VAL A 834 14.68 0.56 -7.89
CA VAL A 834 13.58 -0.31 -7.44
C VAL A 834 12.24 0.43 -7.56
N LEU A 835 12.22 1.73 -7.22
CA LEU A 835 11.01 2.56 -7.37
C LEU A 835 10.66 2.85 -8.83
N ALA A 836 11.63 2.91 -9.74
CA ALA A 836 11.38 3.16 -11.17
C ALA A 836 10.48 2.10 -11.81
N PHE A 837 10.46 0.91 -11.25
CA PHE A 837 9.55 -0.16 -11.67
C PHE A 837 8.09 0.10 -11.22
N ILE A 838 7.87 0.95 -10.21
CA ILE A 838 6.58 1.22 -9.58
C ILE A 838 6.06 2.62 -9.96
N VAL A 839 6.96 3.59 -10.09
CA VAL A 839 6.63 4.98 -10.41
C VAL A 839 7.10 5.27 -11.83
N TYR A 840 6.15 5.67 -12.67
CA TYR A 840 6.32 5.93 -14.09
C TYR A 840 7.56 6.78 -14.43
N GLN A 841 8.37 6.29 -15.37
CA GLN A 841 9.55 6.97 -15.95
C GLN A 841 10.43 7.71 -14.94
N ALA A 842 10.47 7.21 -13.73
CA ALA A 842 11.32 7.73 -12.67
C ALA A 842 12.78 7.46 -13.03
N THR A 843 13.36 8.37 -13.80
CA THR A 843 14.80 8.33 -14.08
C THR A 843 15.53 8.87 -12.85
N PRO A 844 16.23 8.00 -12.10
CA PRO A 844 16.97 8.43 -10.91
C PRO A 844 18.11 9.42 -11.22
N ARG A 845 18.41 9.60 -12.48
CA ARG A 845 19.46 10.50 -13.00
C ARG A 845 18.90 11.83 -13.54
N ASP A 846 17.62 12.14 -13.33
CA ASP A 846 17.06 13.44 -13.75
C ASP A 846 17.78 14.58 -13.03
N PRO A 847 18.46 15.49 -13.76
CA PRO A 847 19.20 16.60 -13.15
C PRO A 847 18.32 17.49 -12.24
N LEU A 848 17.03 17.64 -12.57
CA LEU A 848 16.08 18.42 -11.75
C LEU A 848 15.79 17.74 -10.41
N VAL A 849 15.69 16.41 -10.38
CA VAL A 849 15.53 15.66 -9.13
C VAL A 849 16.80 15.80 -8.29
N LEU A 850 17.97 15.57 -8.88
CA LEU A 850 19.26 15.67 -8.16
C LEU A 850 19.50 17.07 -7.61
N GLY A 851 19.29 18.09 -8.42
CA GLY A 851 19.37 19.49 -8.00
C GLY A 851 18.34 19.85 -6.92
N GLY A 852 17.11 19.34 -7.08
CA GLY A 852 16.04 19.50 -6.09
C GLY A 852 16.35 18.89 -4.73
N VAL A 853 16.96 17.68 -4.70
CA VAL A 853 17.39 17.03 -3.46
C VAL A 853 18.48 17.85 -2.77
N VAL A 854 19.52 18.27 -3.51
CA VAL A 854 20.61 19.09 -2.96
C VAL A 854 20.05 20.37 -2.38
N LEU A 855 19.17 21.08 -3.11
CA LEU A 855 18.53 22.30 -2.65
C LEU A 855 17.67 22.06 -1.40
N ALA A 856 16.83 21.01 -1.41
CA ALA A 856 15.99 20.68 -0.26
C ALA A 856 16.83 20.39 0.98
N MET A 857 17.89 19.57 0.86
CA MET A 857 18.77 19.26 1.99
C MET A 857 19.53 20.50 2.50
N ALA A 858 19.96 21.39 1.62
CA ALA A 858 20.58 22.66 2.00
C ALA A 858 19.60 23.57 2.76
N LEU A 859 18.36 23.70 2.27
CA LEU A 859 17.31 24.50 2.93
C LEU A 859 16.94 23.90 4.30
N LEU A 860 16.79 22.58 4.41
CA LEU A 860 16.53 21.89 5.70
C LEU A 860 17.65 22.16 6.69
N GLY A 861 18.91 22.10 6.25
CA GLY A 861 20.07 22.41 7.09
C GLY A 861 20.11 23.86 7.56
N LEU A 862 19.79 24.81 6.68
CA LEU A 862 19.71 26.24 7.02
C LEU A 862 18.57 26.51 8.02
N LEU A 863 17.38 25.96 7.78
CA LEU A 863 16.23 26.11 8.67
C LEU A 863 16.53 25.54 10.06
N ALA A 864 17.14 24.34 10.13
CA ALA A 864 17.51 23.72 11.39
C ALA A 864 18.60 24.49 12.16
N ALA A 865 19.54 25.11 11.45
CA ALA A 865 20.63 25.87 12.04
C ALA A 865 20.24 27.32 12.39
N TRP A 866 19.09 27.84 11.94
CA TRP A 866 18.71 29.25 12.07
C TRP A 866 18.66 29.73 13.53
N ILE A 867 17.87 29.08 14.38
CA ILE A 867 17.74 29.45 15.80
C ILE A 867 19.07 29.28 16.56
N PRO A 868 19.82 28.14 16.44
CA PRO A 868 21.14 28.00 17.04
C PRO A 868 22.13 29.08 16.57
N ALA A 869 22.08 29.47 15.30
CA ALA A 869 22.94 30.53 14.76
C ALA A 869 22.65 31.88 15.42
N GLN A 870 21.38 32.26 15.54
CA GLN A 870 20.99 33.47 16.25
C GLN A 870 21.45 33.47 17.71
N ARG A 871 21.26 32.36 18.41
CA ARG A 871 21.74 32.19 19.80
C ARG A 871 23.26 32.32 19.93
N ALA A 872 24.01 31.77 18.95
CA ALA A 872 25.47 31.87 18.95
C ALA A 872 25.96 33.34 18.74
N LEU A 873 25.20 34.14 17.99
CA LEU A 873 25.54 35.55 17.73
C LEU A 873 25.01 36.52 18.79
N SER A 874 24.01 36.15 19.59
CA SER A 874 23.40 36.99 20.63
C SER A 874 24.02 36.80 22.01
N VAL A 875 25.13 36.09 22.09
CA VAL A 875 25.85 35.85 23.36
C VAL A 875 26.49 37.14 23.85
N ASP A 876 26.09 37.60 25.03
CA ASP A 876 26.71 38.77 25.65
C ASP A 876 27.97 38.31 26.43
N PRO A 877 29.18 38.74 26.00
CA PRO A 877 30.43 38.34 26.66
C PRO A 877 30.52 38.81 28.13
N MET A 878 29.88 39.95 28.46
CA MET A 878 29.92 40.52 29.80
C MET A 878 29.15 39.69 30.83
N ILE A 879 28.02 39.09 30.43
CA ILE A 879 27.17 38.24 31.31
C ILE A 879 27.90 36.93 31.62
N LEU A 880 28.52 36.32 30.60
CA LEU A 880 29.23 35.03 30.75
C LEU A 880 30.53 35.09 31.54
N LEU A 881 31.20 36.21 31.58
CA LEU A 881 32.40 36.44 32.36
C LEU A 881 32.10 36.83 33.83
N ARG A 882 30.85 37.22 34.14
CA ARG A 882 30.36 37.63 35.45
C ARG A 882 29.74 36.51 36.28
N GLU A 883 29.41 35.39 35.68
CA GLU A 883 28.87 34.18 36.34
C GLU A 883 29.98 33.23 36.85
N GLU A 884 30.96 33.78 37.58
CA GLU A 884 31.86 33.00 38.41
C GLU A 884 31.44 33.03 39.88
#